data_28027ddfa5d9cc822ed211332a19b8d2
#
_entry.id   28027ddfa5d9cc822ed211332a19b8d2
#
_cell.length_a   1.000
_cell.length_b   1.000
_cell.length_c   1.000
_cell.angle_alpha   90.00
_cell.angle_beta   90.00
_cell.angle_gamma   90.00
#
_symmetry.space_group_name_H-M   'P 1'
#
loop_
_entity.id
_entity.type
_entity.pdbx_description
1 polymer ?
#
loop_
_entity_poly.entity_id
_entity_poly.type
_entity_poly.pdbx_seq_one_letter_code
_entity_poly.pdbx_strand_id
1 'polypeptide(L)'
;VSERYNSIPDELKKLNNWLCWDLVTKADGKKTKVPKNPKSGNNASSTNPKTWTDFDTAVKASERHSGIGFVFTNSDYFGVDIDGIEGDIEKFKAGHKNNIVSEFVDTLQSYSEYSQSGKGIHIIAKGEIPEGGNRKGQYEFYDKTSPRFFVMTGNVAGSYKEIREATEEVKALHAKYITASKQKPVEAPPEAIDIVSNELSRKKGSKFSSDPTDDELLEIIAKSKQAARFNELYQGRWEGYFKSQSEADLSLLNMLAFWTNKDAVRMDSFFRRSGLYRQEKWDRPQAGRTWGALQIEKAIADTTDTFKPGERFAIVVESIKDHGDYRDLYGNFFFEEGRMKALVKKGDDEELKVFFDGYINITDSIVDLDEQNTIEYLNLVAYPYGNGERKVIQIPKNIIGNEQKLIDLLNTRNGILCTGDNRSLMRRYLETQYRGRNQHRTLEPIYMTEQMGYFKYRKNGLKLDTFVFPSSQAVISSNVVYKPEGAFNDIFQQSGNVVDWIQKIWQPIMGNTNGFLYILAAFASILIEPLETAENFIVDLSGSTTTGKTSLQVLAASVYGNENLIGDWNSTANSIISKAVQLRNLPLMLDDTKKASDKKIIAELLYQLSGGKEKGRSNIDGSYKGFRTFRNVTLTTGEVPIVDYLSEGSSNGRGAYARVLMLQNGFLEQSNENGELLAELMSNARRYYGTIGLEWVKFIMWKLSEKNGLKELKDRYQAYRLENEKKLKSDIARRQGNHLALLQLTYSLLMEYSILFENPIAGKHFENMLDNLNTTSEEYDNYDQAYHALLERLRENHHRFIDIDKNGNYSSESPYTETWGENKWDRYQVISKETIAKVIVKYGDVNDILKAWRQRGYLKASHNRMQVSARLRDGAIEKRYIIMKDSIDMLQVEEHEQIEF
;
A
#
# COMPACT_ATOMS: atom_id res chain seq x y z
N VAL A 1 -28.19 22.14 -43.80
CA VAL A 1 -27.51 22.75 -42.60
C VAL A 1 -28.52 22.98 -41.47
N SER A 2 -29.78 23.37 -41.77
CA SER A 2 -30.81 23.59 -40.72
C SER A 2 -31.20 22.31 -39.94
N GLU A 3 -31.28 21.18 -40.59
CA GLU A 3 -31.68 19.91 -39.95
C GLU A 3 -30.75 19.44 -38.83
N ARG A 4 -29.48 19.81 -38.91
CA ARG A 4 -28.45 19.46 -37.88
C ARG A 4 -28.77 20.01 -36.50
N TYR A 5 -29.42 21.17 -36.42
CA TYR A 5 -29.69 21.88 -35.18
C TYR A 5 -31.14 21.73 -34.67
N ASN A 6 -31.95 20.88 -35.33
CA ASN A 6 -33.36 20.67 -34.96
C ASN A 6 -33.52 20.11 -33.54
N SER A 7 -32.55 19.31 -33.06
CA SER A 7 -32.55 18.67 -31.74
C SER A 7 -32.22 19.62 -30.57
N ILE A 8 -31.78 20.84 -30.86
CA ILE A 8 -31.55 21.85 -29.81
C ILE A 8 -32.90 22.26 -29.20
N PRO A 9 -33.01 22.37 -27.86
CA PRO A 9 -34.25 22.73 -27.18
C PRO A 9 -34.83 24.06 -27.65
N ASP A 10 -36.17 24.11 -27.82
CA ASP A 10 -36.87 25.31 -28.33
C ASP A 10 -36.77 26.49 -27.36
N GLU A 11 -36.58 26.24 -26.07
CA GLU A 11 -36.39 27.33 -25.12
C GLU A 11 -35.04 28.05 -25.28
N LEU A 12 -33.97 27.37 -25.69
CA LEU A 12 -32.70 28.00 -26.06
C LEU A 12 -32.83 28.77 -27.41
N LYS A 13 -33.57 28.23 -28.36
CA LYS A 13 -33.79 28.85 -29.67
C LYS A 13 -34.50 30.20 -29.57
N LYS A 14 -35.33 30.40 -28.53
CA LYS A 14 -36.05 31.65 -28.27
C LYS A 14 -35.17 32.80 -27.81
N LEU A 15 -33.92 32.51 -27.41
CA LEU A 15 -33.00 33.52 -26.88
C LEU A 15 -32.16 34.17 -28.00
N ASN A 16 -31.74 35.42 -27.77
CA ASN A 16 -30.82 36.14 -28.65
C ASN A 16 -29.35 35.97 -28.27
N ASN A 17 -28.99 34.80 -27.78
CA ASN A 17 -27.68 34.46 -27.24
C ASN A 17 -26.81 33.68 -28.23
N TRP A 18 -27.10 33.75 -29.51
CA TRP A 18 -26.47 32.94 -30.55
C TRP A 18 -25.41 33.70 -31.32
N LEU A 19 -24.29 33.06 -31.61
CA LEU A 19 -23.21 33.54 -32.46
C LEU A 19 -22.73 32.40 -33.38
N CYS A 20 -21.93 32.76 -34.40
CA CYS A 20 -21.19 31.80 -35.19
C CYS A 20 -19.76 31.66 -34.68
N TRP A 21 -19.03 30.66 -35.11
CA TRP A 21 -17.61 30.51 -34.81
C TRP A 21 -16.84 29.90 -35.97
N ASP A 22 -15.55 30.22 -36.08
CA ASP A 22 -14.62 29.65 -37.04
C ASP A 22 -13.44 29.00 -36.35
N LEU A 23 -12.93 27.91 -36.95
CA LEU A 23 -11.74 27.26 -36.52
C LEU A 23 -10.52 27.92 -37.17
N VAL A 24 -9.70 28.59 -36.37
CA VAL A 24 -8.53 29.34 -36.86
C VAL A 24 -7.26 28.70 -36.30
N THR A 25 -6.27 28.49 -37.17
CA THR A 25 -4.94 28.02 -36.75
C THR A 25 -4.08 29.23 -36.40
N LYS A 26 -3.59 29.29 -35.15
CA LYS A 26 -2.68 30.34 -34.67
C LYS A 26 -1.28 30.17 -35.26
N ALA A 27 -0.43 31.20 -35.12
CA ALA A 27 0.95 31.17 -35.58
C ALA A 27 1.80 30.05 -34.93
N ASP A 28 1.41 29.59 -33.77
CA ASP A 28 2.02 28.45 -33.04
C ASP A 28 1.51 27.07 -33.49
N GLY A 29 0.69 27.00 -34.55
CA GLY A 29 0.10 25.77 -35.07
C GLY A 29 -1.15 25.27 -34.31
N LYS A 30 -1.53 25.90 -33.22
CA LYS A 30 -2.68 25.50 -32.41
C LYS A 30 -3.99 26.03 -33.05
N LYS A 31 -4.97 25.14 -33.11
CA LYS A 31 -6.31 25.47 -33.55
C LYS A 31 -7.14 26.10 -32.43
N THR A 32 -7.80 27.21 -32.67
CA THR A 32 -8.69 27.89 -31.71
C THR A 32 -10.03 28.21 -32.36
N LYS A 33 -11.11 28.16 -31.58
CA LYS A 33 -12.45 28.52 -32.00
C LYS A 33 -12.65 30.03 -31.78
N VAL A 34 -12.79 30.78 -32.84
CA VAL A 34 -12.94 32.22 -32.78
C VAL A 34 -14.42 32.58 -32.97
N PRO A 35 -15.10 33.26 -32.02
CA PRO A 35 -16.49 33.66 -32.16
C PRO A 35 -16.66 34.70 -33.23
N LYS A 36 -17.76 34.59 -34.04
CA LYS A 36 -18.10 35.43 -35.17
C LYS A 36 -19.50 36.00 -35.00
N ASN A 37 -19.66 37.25 -35.36
CA ASN A 37 -20.96 37.92 -35.40
C ASN A 37 -21.74 37.40 -36.61
N PRO A 38 -22.90 36.74 -36.44
CA PRO A 38 -23.64 36.17 -37.55
C PRO A 38 -24.13 37.19 -38.61
N LYS A 39 -24.32 38.44 -38.23
CA LYS A 39 -24.80 39.51 -39.11
C LYS A 39 -23.68 40.16 -39.91
N SER A 40 -22.52 40.42 -39.31
CA SER A 40 -21.43 41.15 -39.96
C SER A 40 -20.26 40.27 -40.41
N GLY A 41 -20.15 39.04 -39.93
CA GLY A 41 -18.99 38.16 -40.18
C GLY A 41 -17.73 38.54 -39.40
N ASN A 42 -17.72 39.67 -38.69
CA ASN A 42 -16.60 40.10 -37.87
C ASN A 42 -16.46 39.27 -36.58
N ASN A 43 -15.35 39.41 -35.85
CA ASN A 43 -15.21 38.77 -34.57
C ASN A 43 -16.30 39.20 -33.61
N ALA A 44 -16.88 38.25 -32.89
CA ALA A 44 -17.84 38.47 -31.81
C ALA A 44 -17.14 38.40 -30.43
N SER A 45 -17.84 38.91 -29.42
CA SER A 45 -17.42 38.82 -28.02
C SER A 45 -18.47 38.06 -27.21
N SER A 46 -18.04 37.07 -26.41
CA SER A 46 -18.92 36.33 -25.47
C SER A 46 -19.44 37.18 -24.32
N THR A 47 -19.00 38.44 -24.18
CA THR A 47 -19.44 39.42 -23.17
C THR A 47 -20.20 40.61 -23.74
N ASN A 48 -20.31 40.73 -25.08
CA ASN A 48 -20.98 41.84 -25.73
C ASN A 48 -22.24 41.38 -26.51
N PRO A 49 -23.44 41.53 -25.92
CA PRO A 49 -24.71 41.12 -26.56
C PRO A 49 -24.98 41.73 -27.95
N LYS A 50 -24.39 42.86 -28.29
CA LYS A 50 -24.55 43.48 -29.61
C LYS A 50 -23.92 42.65 -30.73
N THR A 51 -23.08 41.69 -30.40
CA THR A 51 -22.42 40.78 -31.35
C THR A 51 -23.11 39.45 -31.50
N TRP A 52 -24.21 39.20 -30.80
CA TRP A 52 -25.03 37.99 -30.86
C TRP A 52 -26.34 38.27 -31.63
N THR A 53 -27.11 37.21 -31.89
CA THR A 53 -28.38 37.28 -32.60
C THR A 53 -29.34 36.17 -32.15
N ASP A 54 -30.51 36.12 -32.78
CA ASP A 54 -31.48 35.04 -32.69
C ASP A 54 -30.92 33.73 -33.33
N PHE A 55 -31.56 32.63 -33.01
CA PHE A 55 -31.15 31.29 -33.46
C PHE A 55 -31.19 31.17 -35.00
N ASP A 56 -32.28 31.56 -35.63
CA ASP A 56 -32.48 31.38 -37.07
C ASP A 56 -31.46 32.15 -37.90
N THR A 57 -31.14 33.37 -37.47
CA THR A 57 -30.12 34.21 -38.11
C THR A 57 -28.73 33.55 -37.96
N ALA A 58 -28.43 32.97 -36.78
CA ALA A 58 -27.15 32.28 -36.53
C ALA A 58 -27.04 30.96 -37.35
N VAL A 59 -28.11 30.18 -37.43
CA VAL A 59 -28.17 28.96 -38.24
C VAL A 59 -27.98 29.30 -39.73
N LYS A 60 -28.66 30.32 -40.25
CA LYS A 60 -28.48 30.76 -41.63
C LYS A 60 -27.06 31.26 -41.93
N ALA A 61 -26.48 31.99 -40.99
CA ALA A 61 -25.10 32.47 -41.12
C ALA A 61 -24.05 31.33 -41.01
N SER A 62 -24.35 30.24 -40.32
CA SER A 62 -23.44 29.09 -40.15
C SER A 62 -23.08 28.40 -41.47
N GLU A 63 -23.78 28.67 -42.58
CA GLU A 63 -23.39 28.19 -43.91
C GLU A 63 -22.03 28.76 -44.38
N ARG A 64 -21.62 29.90 -43.80
CA ARG A 64 -20.36 30.60 -44.10
C ARG A 64 -19.33 30.48 -42.94
N HIS A 65 -19.68 29.78 -41.88
CA HIS A 65 -18.88 29.61 -40.67
C HIS A 65 -18.76 28.14 -40.29
N SER A 66 -17.88 27.80 -39.35
CA SER A 66 -17.67 26.42 -38.89
C SER A 66 -18.83 25.86 -38.06
N GLY A 67 -19.73 26.73 -37.55
CA GLY A 67 -20.93 26.34 -36.84
C GLY A 67 -21.49 27.48 -35.96
N ILE A 68 -22.51 27.15 -35.16
CA ILE A 68 -23.13 28.06 -34.19
C ILE A 68 -22.66 27.81 -32.76
N GLY A 69 -22.79 28.82 -31.89
CA GLY A 69 -22.48 28.72 -30.48
C GLY A 69 -23.48 29.49 -29.62
N PHE A 70 -23.70 29.00 -28.44
CA PHE A 70 -24.58 29.60 -27.43
C PHE A 70 -23.75 30.26 -26.32
N VAL A 71 -24.17 31.49 -25.94
CA VAL A 71 -23.50 32.30 -24.90
C VAL A 71 -24.35 32.29 -23.64
N PHE A 72 -23.76 31.94 -22.49
CA PHE A 72 -24.47 31.85 -21.20
C PHE A 72 -24.72 33.22 -20.56
N THR A 73 -23.92 34.24 -20.87
CA THR A 73 -24.09 35.57 -20.30
C THR A 73 -25.52 36.11 -20.54
N ASN A 74 -26.13 36.70 -19.51
CA ASN A 74 -27.52 37.18 -19.53
C ASN A 74 -28.58 36.07 -19.75
N SER A 75 -28.31 34.86 -19.23
CA SER A 75 -29.27 33.77 -19.22
C SER A 75 -29.31 33.06 -17.88
N ASP A 76 -30.37 32.28 -17.62
CA ASP A 76 -30.51 31.47 -16.39
C ASP A 76 -30.00 30.04 -16.63
N TYR A 77 -29.22 29.84 -17.67
CA TYR A 77 -28.67 28.54 -18.02
C TYR A 77 -27.21 28.43 -17.59
N PHE A 78 -26.82 27.20 -17.23
CA PHE A 78 -25.44 26.83 -17.07
C PHE A 78 -25.06 25.71 -18.05
N GLY A 79 -23.77 25.57 -18.32
CA GLY A 79 -23.22 24.55 -19.19
C GLY A 79 -22.12 23.74 -18.46
N VAL A 80 -22.11 22.44 -18.69
CA VAL A 80 -21.01 21.55 -18.26
C VAL A 80 -20.31 21.02 -19.50
N ASP A 81 -19.00 21.18 -19.56
CA ASP A 81 -18.13 20.67 -20.64
C ASP A 81 -17.16 19.66 -20.05
N ILE A 82 -17.14 18.45 -20.61
CA ILE A 82 -16.25 17.36 -20.19
C ILE A 82 -15.52 16.85 -21.42
N ASP A 83 -14.21 17.13 -21.49
CA ASP A 83 -13.36 16.78 -22.62
C ASP A 83 -12.44 15.58 -22.33
N GLY A 84 -11.98 14.88 -23.39
CA GLY A 84 -10.98 13.80 -23.25
C GLY A 84 -11.53 12.52 -22.62
N ILE A 85 -12.80 12.17 -22.89
CA ILE A 85 -13.52 11.03 -22.30
C ILE A 85 -13.98 10.02 -23.36
N GLU A 86 -13.18 9.79 -24.42
CA GLU A 86 -13.55 8.93 -25.54
C GLU A 86 -14.00 7.53 -25.08
N GLY A 87 -13.25 6.91 -24.14
CA GLY A 87 -13.56 5.58 -23.62
C GLY A 87 -14.88 5.52 -22.85
N ASP A 88 -15.24 6.59 -22.13
CA ASP A 88 -16.53 6.67 -21.42
C ASP A 88 -17.70 6.95 -22.36
N ILE A 89 -17.46 7.69 -23.44
CA ILE A 89 -18.43 7.88 -24.53
C ILE A 89 -18.75 6.55 -25.22
N GLU A 90 -17.75 5.71 -25.48
CA GLU A 90 -17.94 4.38 -26.07
C GLU A 90 -18.76 3.47 -25.15
N LYS A 91 -18.44 3.44 -23.84
CA LYS A 91 -19.22 2.72 -22.84
C LYS A 91 -20.66 3.21 -22.76
N PHE A 92 -20.86 4.51 -22.77
CA PHE A 92 -22.18 5.10 -22.74
C PHE A 92 -23.03 4.71 -23.97
N LYS A 93 -22.44 4.77 -25.18
CA LYS A 93 -23.09 4.34 -26.44
C LYS A 93 -23.42 2.84 -26.44
N ALA A 94 -22.60 2.03 -25.77
CA ALA A 94 -22.82 0.60 -25.59
C ALA A 94 -23.85 0.26 -24.50
N GLY A 95 -24.42 1.27 -23.82
CA GLY A 95 -25.46 1.10 -22.80
C GLY A 95 -24.91 0.79 -21.40
N HIS A 96 -23.61 0.83 -21.18
CA HIS A 96 -23.03 0.64 -19.85
C HIS A 96 -23.32 1.86 -18.96
N LYS A 97 -23.79 1.63 -17.73
CA LYS A 97 -24.13 2.72 -16.79
C LYS A 97 -22.95 3.21 -15.95
N ASN A 98 -21.89 2.42 -15.80
CA ASN A 98 -20.73 2.78 -14.99
C ASN A 98 -19.69 3.54 -15.83
N ASN A 99 -19.97 4.78 -16.16
CA ASN A 99 -19.08 5.69 -16.85
C ASN A 99 -19.44 7.15 -16.52
N ILE A 100 -18.51 8.08 -16.75
CA ILE A 100 -18.69 9.51 -16.41
C ILE A 100 -19.81 10.17 -17.19
N VAL A 101 -20.04 9.77 -18.44
CA VAL A 101 -21.12 10.32 -19.28
C VAL A 101 -22.47 9.97 -18.67
N SER A 102 -22.70 8.69 -18.30
CA SER A 102 -23.94 8.26 -17.64
C SER A 102 -24.14 9.00 -16.32
N GLU A 103 -23.10 9.18 -15.52
CA GLU A 103 -23.21 9.87 -14.25
C GLU A 103 -23.73 11.31 -14.42
N PHE A 104 -23.11 12.08 -15.30
CA PHE A 104 -23.52 13.48 -15.51
C PHE A 104 -24.87 13.59 -16.20
N VAL A 105 -25.13 12.80 -17.26
CA VAL A 105 -26.38 12.83 -18.02
C VAL A 105 -27.55 12.35 -17.16
N ASP A 106 -27.39 11.27 -16.39
CA ASP A 106 -28.46 10.72 -15.55
C ASP A 106 -28.69 11.58 -14.29
N THR A 107 -27.68 12.31 -13.80
CA THR A 107 -27.82 13.22 -12.64
C THR A 107 -28.52 14.51 -13.06
N LEU A 108 -28.05 15.18 -14.11
CA LEU A 108 -28.62 16.46 -14.57
C LEU A 108 -29.93 16.28 -15.32
N GLN A 109 -30.15 15.14 -15.96
CA GLN A 109 -31.35 14.80 -16.71
C GLN A 109 -31.83 15.91 -17.69
N SER A 110 -30.87 16.59 -18.31
CA SER A 110 -31.07 17.75 -19.13
C SER A 110 -30.44 17.58 -20.52
N TYR A 111 -30.68 18.48 -21.44
CA TYR A 111 -30.17 18.46 -22.80
C TYR A 111 -28.66 18.25 -22.81
N SER A 112 -28.25 17.20 -23.46
CA SER A 112 -26.85 16.80 -23.57
C SER A 112 -26.48 16.50 -25.00
N GLU A 113 -25.28 16.88 -25.44
CA GLU A 113 -24.79 16.62 -26.80
C GLU A 113 -23.32 16.22 -26.80
N TYR A 114 -22.93 15.46 -27.82
CA TYR A 114 -21.51 15.17 -28.03
C TYR A 114 -20.79 16.43 -28.54
N SER A 115 -19.60 16.70 -27.99
CA SER A 115 -18.76 17.80 -28.45
C SER A 115 -18.38 17.64 -29.93
N GLN A 116 -17.98 18.74 -30.58
CA GLN A 116 -17.62 18.73 -32.00
C GLN A 116 -16.47 17.77 -32.33
N SER A 117 -15.53 17.58 -31.40
CA SER A 117 -14.39 16.65 -31.55
C SER A 117 -14.81 15.19 -31.46
N GLY A 118 -15.99 14.89 -30.91
CA GLY A 118 -16.45 13.56 -30.56
C GLY A 118 -15.78 12.96 -29.32
N LYS A 119 -14.92 13.74 -28.65
CA LYS A 119 -14.09 13.30 -27.52
C LYS A 119 -14.61 13.78 -26.18
N GLY A 120 -15.71 14.50 -26.14
CA GLY A 120 -16.33 15.07 -24.97
C GLY A 120 -17.82 15.21 -25.08
N ILE A 121 -18.46 15.70 -24.01
CA ILE A 121 -19.90 16.03 -23.96
C ILE A 121 -20.13 17.45 -23.47
N HIS A 122 -21.17 18.08 -23.91
CA HIS A 122 -21.75 19.30 -23.40
C HIS A 122 -23.12 19.00 -22.79
N ILE A 123 -23.40 19.51 -21.60
CA ILE A 123 -24.74 19.45 -20.98
C ILE A 123 -25.18 20.85 -20.65
N ILE A 124 -26.42 21.20 -20.98
CA ILE A 124 -27.01 22.48 -20.66
C ILE A 124 -28.24 22.29 -19.79
N ALA A 125 -28.32 23.00 -18.69
CA ALA A 125 -29.45 22.99 -17.76
C ALA A 125 -29.73 24.38 -17.21
N LYS A 126 -30.85 24.57 -16.52
CA LYS A 126 -31.19 25.80 -15.79
C LYS A 126 -30.64 25.68 -14.36
N GLY A 127 -30.26 26.81 -13.76
CA GLY A 127 -29.86 26.91 -12.38
C GLY A 127 -28.60 27.73 -12.15
N GLU A 128 -28.09 27.63 -10.93
CA GLU A 128 -26.94 28.38 -10.48
C GLU A 128 -25.81 27.43 -10.05
N ILE A 129 -24.63 27.60 -10.63
CA ILE A 129 -23.43 26.91 -10.19
C ILE A 129 -22.85 27.60 -8.95
N PRO A 130 -22.16 26.86 -8.02
CA PRO A 130 -21.53 27.45 -6.84
C PRO A 130 -20.48 28.51 -7.21
N GLU A 131 -20.35 29.54 -6.38
CA GLU A 131 -19.24 30.49 -6.48
C GLU A 131 -17.88 29.79 -6.25
N GLY A 132 -16.89 30.13 -7.05
CA GLY A 132 -15.53 29.56 -6.91
C GLY A 132 -14.90 29.18 -8.24
N GLY A 133 -13.89 28.32 -8.19
CA GLY A 133 -13.24 27.80 -9.41
C GLY A 133 -14.15 26.86 -10.19
N ASN A 134 -14.34 27.14 -11.49
CA ASN A 134 -15.28 26.42 -12.34
C ASN A 134 -14.59 25.48 -13.33
N ARG A 135 -13.29 25.20 -13.13
CA ARG A 135 -12.51 24.31 -14.00
C ARG A 135 -11.50 23.48 -13.19
N LYS A 136 -11.48 22.17 -13.45
CA LYS A 136 -10.49 21.25 -12.90
C LYS A 136 -10.27 20.05 -13.83
N GLY A 137 -9.05 19.94 -14.37
CA GLY A 137 -8.72 18.91 -15.33
C GLY A 137 -9.61 18.99 -16.57
N GLN A 138 -10.37 17.91 -16.82
CA GLN A 138 -11.27 17.75 -17.96
C GLN A 138 -12.68 18.30 -17.73
N TYR A 139 -13.00 18.78 -16.52
CA TYR A 139 -14.33 19.28 -16.14
C TYR A 139 -14.35 20.79 -16.15
N GLU A 140 -15.31 21.39 -16.87
CA GLU A 140 -15.50 22.82 -16.92
C GLU A 140 -17.00 23.13 -16.76
N PHE A 141 -17.32 24.12 -15.89
CA PHE A 141 -18.69 24.58 -15.62
C PHE A 141 -18.78 26.07 -15.98
N TYR A 142 -19.82 26.43 -16.68
CA TYR A 142 -20.02 27.77 -17.20
C TYR A 142 -21.45 28.26 -16.95
N ASP A 143 -21.58 29.50 -16.52
CA ASP A 143 -22.86 30.16 -16.29
C ASP A 143 -22.88 31.59 -16.83
N LYS A 144 -23.87 32.40 -16.40
CA LYS A 144 -24.04 33.81 -16.78
C LYS A 144 -22.82 34.70 -16.46
N THR A 145 -21.94 34.29 -15.51
CA THR A 145 -20.74 35.04 -15.12
C THR A 145 -19.52 34.66 -15.97
N SER A 146 -19.63 33.59 -16.72
CA SER A 146 -18.52 33.03 -17.48
C SER A 146 -18.41 33.68 -18.86
N PRO A 147 -17.30 34.32 -19.26
CA PRO A 147 -17.13 34.96 -20.56
C PRO A 147 -16.81 33.92 -21.63
N ARG A 148 -17.70 32.93 -21.81
CA ARG A 148 -17.53 31.80 -22.71
C ARG A 148 -18.76 31.51 -23.53
N PHE A 149 -18.60 30.76 -24.62
CA PHE A 149 -19.71 30.22 -25.42
C PHE A 149 -19.49 28.71 -25.64
N PHE A 150 -20.56 27.96 -25.69
CA PHE A 150 -20.54 26.56 -26.14
C PHE A 150 -20.69 26.46 -27.65
N VAL A 151 -19.89 25.64 -28.26
CA VAL A 151 -20.11 25.20 -29.64
C VAL A 151 -21.25 24.20 -29.62
N MET A 152 -22.34 24.52 -30.31
CA MET A 152 -23.52 23.68 -30.38
C MET A 152 -23.43 22.74 -31.58
N THR A 153 -23.59 21.45 -31.35
CA THR A 153 -23.49 20.43 -32.39
C THR A 153 -24.84 19.90 -32.84
N GLY A 154 -25.85 19.95 -31.98
CA GLY A 154 -27.13 19.27 -32.14
C GLY A 154 -27.05 17.74 -32.15
N ASN A 155 -25.88 17.17 -31.86
CA ASN A 155 -25.67 15.73 -31.79
C ASN A 155 -25.97 15.21 -30.39
N VAL A 156 -27.22 14.88 -30.10
CA VAL A 156 -27.74 14.55 -28.78
C VAL A 156 -27.05 13.33 -28.19
N ALA A 157 -26.66 13.46 -26.93
CA ALA A 157 -26.10 12.39 -26.09
C ALA A 157 -27.18 11.96 -25.07
N GLY A 158 -27.61 10.69 -25.14
CA GLY A 158 -28.62 10.15 -24.26
C GLY A 158 -30.06 10.43 -24.64
N SER A 159 -30.99 10.28 -23.70
CA SER A 159 -32.44 10.37 -23.95
C SER A 159 -33.06 11.72 -23.58
N TYR A 160 -32.35 12.55 -22.82
CA TYR A 160 -32.88 13.85 -22.35
C TYR A 160 -32.68 14.94 -23.41
N LYS A 161 -33.78 15.44 -23.97
CA LYS A 161 -33.77 16.41 -25.07
C LYS A 161 -34.21 17.81 -24.66
N GLU A 162 -34.78 17.94 -23.45
CA GLU A 162 -35.26 19.18 -22.90
C GLU A 162 -34.36 19.73 -21.82
N ILE A 163 -34.45 21.01 -21.52
CA ILE A 163 -33.69 21.61 -20.40
C ILE A 163 -34.46 21.42 -19.11
N ARG A 164 -33.76 21.04 -18.07
CA ARG A 164 -34.30 20.88 -16.72
C ARG A 164 -33.67 21.87 -15.75
N GLU A 165 -34.44 22.28 -14.71
CA GLU A 165 -33.85 22.92 -13.52
C GLU A 165 -33.05 21.90 -12.72
N ALA A 166 -31.77 22.18 -12.48
CA ALA A 166 -30.81 21.23 -11.89
C ALA A 166 -29.81 21.93 -10.97
N THR A 167 -30.23 22.92 -10.20
CA THR A 167 -29.37 23.69 -9.28
C THR A 167 -28.74 22.80 -8.20
N GLU A 168 -29.51 21.91 -7.56
CA GLU A 168 -28.93 21.06 -6.50
C GLU A 168 -28.06 19.95 -7.07
N GLU A 169 -28.43 19.40 -8.21
CA GLU A 169 -27.67 18.37 -8.91
C GLU A 169 -26.32 18.90 -9.42
N VAL A 170 -26.31 20.13 -9.97
CA VAL A 170 -25.05 20.74 -10.43
C VAL A 170 -24.15 21.13 -9.26
N LYS A 171 -24.70 21.56 -8.12
CA LYS A 171 -23.92 21.81 -6.90
C LYS A 171 -23.24 20.55 -6.40
N ALA A 172 -23.96 19.41 -6.41
CA ALA A 172 -23.39 18.12 -6.02
C ALA A 172 -22.26 17.67 -6.97
N LEU A 173 -22.46 17.78 -8.29
CA LEU A 173 -21.43 17.46 -9.28
C LEU A 173 -20.24 18.44 -9.22
N HIS A 174 -20.49 19.73 -9.03
CA HIS A 174 -19.45 20.74 -8.87
C HIS A 174 -18.63 20.49 -7.60
N ALA A 175 -19.28 20.16 -6.47
CA ALA A 175 -18.62 19.78 -5.25
C ALA A 175 -17.72 18.56 -5.46
N LYS A 176 -18.23 17.55 -6.17
CA LYS A 176 -17.50 16.30 -6.44
C LYS A 176 -16.31 16.49 -7.38
N TYR A 177 -16.46 17.21 -8.47
CA TYR A 177 -15.47 17.26 -9.55
C TYR A 177 -14.62 18.53 -9.59
N ILE A 178 -15.11 19.64 -9.08
CA ILE A 178 -14.41 20.93 -9.08
C ILE A 178 -13.88 21.26 -7.69
N THR A 179 -14.78 21.33 -6.68
CA THR A 179 -14.45 21.79 -5.32
C THR A 179 -13.78 20.69 -4.51
N ALA A 180 -14.04 19.43 -4.80
CA ALA A 180 -13.40 18.29 -4.13
C ALA A 180 -11.89 18.27 -4.39
N SER A 181 -11.17 19.15 -3.69
CA SER A 181 -9.81 18.94 -3.30
C SER A 181 -9.86 18.10 -2.02
N LYS A 182 -9.79 16.74 -2.17
CA LYS A 182 -9.53 15.79 -1.08
C LYS A 182 -10.46 15.88 0.15
N GLN A 183 -11.75 15.82 -0.01
CA GLN A 183 -12.65 15.45 1.08
C GLN A 183 -13.24 14.06 0.81
N LYS A 184 -13.11 13.17 1.81
CA LYS A 184 -13.70 11.83 1.82
C LYS A 184 -15.23 11.92 1.82
N PRO A 185 -15.93 10.90 1.28
CA PRO A 185 -17.39 10.80 1.38
C PRO A 185 -17.83 10.76 2.85
N VAL A 186 -18.88 11.47 3.17
CA VAL A 186 -19.56 11.41 4.46
C VAL A 186 -20.33 10.10 4.51
N GLU A 187 -19.95 9.18 5.39
CA GLU A 187 -20.68 7.95 5.67
C GLU A 187 -21.34 7.99 7.04
N ALA A 188 -22.46 7.28 7.13
CA ALA A 188 -23.18 7.04 8.37
C ALA A 188 -22.41 6.07 9.30
N PRO A 189 -22.59 6.15 10.62
CA PRO A 189 -21.61 5.70 11.60
C PRO A 189 -21.66 4.19 11.88
N PRO A 190 -20.50 3.58 12.05
CA PRO A 190 -20.35 2.39 12.88
C PRO A 190 -19.60 2.76 14.17
N GLU A 191 -20.28 2.58 15.28
CA GLU A 191 -19.87 3.05 16.61
C GLU A 191 -18.63 2.37 17.21
N ALA A 192 -18.13 1.26 16.65
CA ALA A 192 -17.04 0.49 17.24
C ALA A 192 -15.65 0.76 16.65
N ILE A 193 -15.55 1.20 15.38
CA ILE A 193 -14.25 1.42 14.69
C ILE A 193 -13.68 2.79 14.99
N ASP A 194 -14.52 3.77 15.29
CA ASP A 194 -14.11 5.13 15.63
C ASP A 194 -13.30 5.24 16.94
N ILE A 195 -13.45 4.29 17.86
CA ILE A 195 -12.72 4.33 19.14
C ILE A 195 -11.22 4.04 18.96
N VAL A 196 -10.88 3.10 18.10
CA VAL A 196 -9.46 2.69 17.90
C VAL A 196 -8.71 3.69 17.03
N SER A 197 -9.33 4.18 15.95
CA SER A 197 -8.72 5.22 15.11
C SER A 197 -8.61 6.56 15.83
N ASN A 198 -9.56 6.89 16.71
CA ASN A 198 -9.52 8.08 17.54
C ASN A 198 -8.46 8.03 18.65
N GLU A 199 -8.22 6.86 19.26
CA GLU A 199 -7.13 6.71 20.23
C GLU A 199 -5.73 6.74 19.58
N LEU A 200 -5.61 6.23 18.36
CA LEU A 200 -4.38 6.32 17.58
C LEU A 200 -4.02 7.77 17.22
N SER A 201 -5.00 8.59 16.88
CA SER A 201 -4.81 10.02 16.59
C SER A 201 -4.41 10.80 17.85
N ARG A 202 -4.89 10.41 19.04
CA ARG A 202 -4.59 11.09 20.30
C ARG A 202 -3.16 10.85 20.83
N LYS A 203 -2.50 9.73 20.47
CA LYS A 203 -1.16 9.38 20.98
C LYS A 203 -0.01 9.79 20.10
N LYS A 204 -0.27 10.35 18.90
CA LYS A 204 0.78 10.73 17.96
C LYS A 204 1.02 12.22 17.94
N GLY A 205 1.88 12.69 18.86
CA GLY A 205 2.72 13.82 18.58
C GLY A 205 3.77 13.41 17.53
N SER A 206 3.43 13.45 16.25
CA SER A 206 4.39 13.19 15.18
C SER A 206 5.19 14.47 14.93
N LYS A 207 6.48 14.44 15.17
CA LYS A 207 7.43 15.52 14.87
C LYS A 207 7.64 15.75 13.37
N PHE A 208 6.86 15.12 12.51
CA PHE A 208 7.03 15.11 11.04
C PHE A 208 5.76 15.12 10.19
N SER A 209 4.60 15.22 10.76
CA SER A 209 3.54 15.89 10.03
C SER A 209 3.87 17.38 10.09
N SER A 210 3.60 18.09 9.05
CA SER A 210 3.50 19.55 9.06
C SER A 210 2.55 20.08 10.15
N ASP A 211 2.09 19.24 11.04
CA ASP A 211 1.11 19.48 12.09
C ASP A 211 1.82 19.50 13.46
N PRO A 212 1.91 20.66 14.15
CA PRO A 212 2.58 20.78 15.43
C PRO A 212 1.89 19.92 16.48
N THR A 213 2.65 19.46 17.48
CA THR A 213 2.09 18.87 18.71
C THR A 213 1.13 19.86 19.38
N ASP A 214 0.27 19.39 20.28
CA ASP A 214 -0.67 20.24 20.98
C ASP A 214 0.05 21.37 21.77
N ASP A 215 1.19 21.08 22.39
CA ASP A 215 1.97 22.07 23.14
C ASP A 215 2.68 23.05 22.20
N GLU A 216 3.26 22.58 21.11
CA GLU A 216 3.84 23.43 20.06
C GLU A 216 2.75 24.31 19.40
N LEU A 217 1.54 23.77 19.22
CA LEU A 217 0.42 24.53 18.67
C LEU A 217 -0.01 25.64 19.62
N LEU A 218 -0.07 25.38 20.93
CA LEU A 218 -0.33 26.42 21.93
C LEU A 218 0.75 27.53 21.94
N GLU A 219 2.03 27.16 21.79
CA GLU A 219 3.11 28.13 21.65
C GLU A 219 2.99 28.97 20.36
N ILE A 220 2.56 28.37 19.26
CA ILE A 220 2.32 29.08 18.00
C ILE A 220 1.14 30.03 18.15
N ILE A 221 0.05 29.59 18.78
CA ILE A 221 -1.12 30.43 19.05
C ILE A 221 -0.74 31.59 19.95
N ALA A 222 0.07 31.35 20.99
CA ALA A 222 0.54 32.42 21.92
C ALA A 222 1.39 33.50 21.24
N LYS A 223 1.98 33.21 20.08
CA LYS A 223 2.75 34.17 19.26
C LYS A 223 1.93 34.77 18.12
N SER A 224 0.67 34.42 17.99
CA SER A 224 -0.22 34.86 16.90
C SER A 224 -0.93 36.18 17.23
N LYS A 225 -1.53 36.83 16.22
CA LYS A 225 -2.39 38.01 16.41
C LYS A 225 -3.66 37.69 17.25
N GLN A 226 -4.02 36.44 17.38
CA GLN A 226 -5.18 35.97 18.15
C GLN A 226 -4.82 35.57 19.58
N ALA A 227 -3.56 35.64 19.98
CA ALA A 227 -3.05 35.17 21.27
C ALA A 227 -3.84 35.71 22.48
N ALA A 228 -4.07 37.01 22.53
CA ALA A 228 -4.78 37.65 23.66
C ALA A 228 -6.19 37.06 23.83
N ARG A 229 -6.97 37.04 22.74
CA ARG A 229 -8.35 36.55 22.76
C ARG A 229 -8.43 35.03 23.00
N PHE A 230 -7.53 34.26 22.37
CA PHE A 230 -7.45 32.84 22.58
C PHE A 230 -7.13 32.49 24.04
N ASN A 231 -6.11 33.12 24.63
CA ASN A 231 -5.70 32.88 26.00
C ASN A 231 -6.80 33.20 27.02
N GLU A 232 -7.52 34.30 26.83
CA GLU A 232 -8.66 34.67 27.72
C GLU A 232 -9.75 33.60 27.66
N LEU A 233 -10.18 33.19 26.49
CA LEU A 233 -11.19 32.13 26.32
C LEU A 233 -10.69 30.77 26.81
N TYR A 234 -9.45 30.42 26.51
CA TYR A 234 -8.87 29.15 26.93
C TYR A 234 -8.73 29.00 28.44
N GLN A 235 -8.54 30.15 29.14
CA GLN A 235 -8.53 30.22 30.61
C GLN A 235 -9.94 30.39 31.21
N GLY A 236 -11.01 30.40 30.39
CA GLY A 236 -12.38 30.51 30.86
C GLY A 236 -12.87 31.94 31.13
N ARG A 237 -12.11 32.96 30.81
CA ARG A 237 -12.48 34.39 31.01
C ARG A 237 -13.20 34.91 29.78
N TRP A 238 -14.53 34.85 29.78
CA TRP A 238 -15.37 35.19 28.61
C TRP A 238 -16.30 36.42 28.84
N GLU A 239 -16.61 36.77 30.10
CA GLU A 239 -17.68 37.74 30.43
C GLU A 239 -17.43 39.12 29.87
N GLY A 240 -16.17 39.53 29.62
CA GLY A 240 -15.84 40.79 28.99
C GLY A 240 -16.01 40.84 27.48
N TYR A 241 -16.23 39.68 26.81
CA TYR A 241 -16.24 39.57 25.36
C TYR A 241 -17.54 39.08 24.77
N PHE A 242 -18.37 38.33 25.52
CA PHE A 242 -19.56 37.67 25.04
C PHE A 242 -20.75 37.86 25.97
N LYS A 243 -21.98 37.84 25.38
CA LYS A 243 -23.23 37.92 26.15
C LYS A 243 -23.60 36.62 26.85
N SER A 244 -23.08 35.49 26.39
CA SER A 244 -23.31 34.20 26.98
C SER A 244 -22.08 33.29 26.83
N GLN A 245 -21.93 32.37 27.79
CA GLN A 245 -20.85 31.38 27.75
C GLN A 245 -20.99 30.46 26.54
N SER A 246 -22.20 30.24 25.99
CA SER A 246 -22.39 29.44 24.78
C SER A 246 -21.85 30.11 23.51
N GLU A 247 -21.85 31.42 23.44
CA GLU A 247 -21.18 32.19 22.38
C GLU A 247 -19.65 32.11 22.53
N ALA A 248 -19.16 32.14 23.75
CA ALA A 248 -17.75 31.93 24.04
C ALA A 248 -17.28 30.51 23.69
N ASP A 249 -18.07 29.47 24.04
CA ASP A 249 -17.80 28.08 23.67
C ASP A 249 -17.61 27.95 22.14
N LEU A 250 -18.56 28.50 21.35
CA LEU A 250 -18.47 28.45 19.89
C LEU A 250 -17.32 29.27 19.33
N SER A 251 -17.04 30.45 19.92
CA SER A 251 -15.91 31.28 19.48
C SER A 251 -14.56 30.58 19.71
N LEU A 252 -14.35 29.95 20.85
CA LEU A 252 -13.15 29.15 21.11
C LEU A 252 -13.08 27.97 20.14
N LEU A 253 -14.18 27.29 19.88
CA LEU A 253 -14.24 26.18 18.92
C LEU A 253 -13.90 26.60 17.48
N ASN A 254 -14.38 27.76 17.02
CA ASN A 254 -14.01 28.29 15.70
C ASN A 254 -12.50 28.62 15.63
N MET A 255 -11.91 29.15 16.71
CA MET A 255 -10.47 29.34 16.76
C MET A 255 -9.73 27.99 16.75
N LEU A 256 -10.21 27.01 17.48
CA LEU A 256 -9.64 25.66 17.48
C LEU A 256 -9.81 24.98 16.11
N ALA A 257 -10.95 25.12 15.43
CA ALA A 257 -11.17 24.61 14.09
C ALA A 257 -10.15 25.19 13.09
N PHE A 258 -9.83 26.47 13.20
CA PHE A 258 -8.76 27.09 12.41
C PHE A 258 -7.38 26.48 12.75
N TRP A 259 -7.01 26.50 14.02
CA TRP A 259 -5.66 26.10 14.45
C TRP A 259 -5.36 24.60 14.36
N THR A 260 -6.36 23.73 14.53
CA THR A 260 -6.22 22.28 14.45
C THR A 260 -6.47 21.74 13.04
N ASN A 261 -6.61 22.60 12.03
CA ASN A 261 -6.98 22.21 10.66
C ASN A 261 -8.27 21.36 10.62
N LYS A 262 -9.28 21.77 11.41
CA LYS A 262 -10.59 21.08 11.54
C LYS A 262 -10.52 19.66 12.10
N ASP A 263 -9.46 19.30 12.80
CA ASP A 263 -9.36 18.03 13.50
C ASP A 263 -10.29 18.02 14.72
N ALA A 264 -11.44 17.35 14.56
CA ALA A 264 -12.50 17.29 15.58
C ALA A 264 -12.01 16.67 16.90
N VAL A 265 -11.10 15.73 16.85
CA VAL A 265 -10.56 15.05 18.04
C VAL A 265 -9.63 15.97 18.81
N ARG A 266 -8.75 16.69 18.09
CA ARG A 266 -7.89 17.70 18.71
C ARG A 266 -8.71 18.86 19.26
N MET A 267 -9.76 19.28 18.55
CA MET A 267 -10.68 20.31 19.04
C MET A 267 -11.35 19.92 20.35
N ASP A 268 -11.86 18.69 20.46
CA ASP A 268 -12.44 18.16 21.69
C ASP A 268 -11.42 18.09 22.83
N SER A 269 -10.20 17.60 22.54
CA SER A 269 -9.09 17.55 23.50
C SER A 269 -8.72 18.93 24.03
N PHE A 270 -8.55 19.93 23.16
CA PHE A 270 -8.25 21.31 23.57
C PHE A 270 -9.38 21.93 24.36
N PHE A 271 -10.64 21.74 23.91
CA PHE A 271 -11.80 22.29 24.60
C PHE A 271 -11.97 21.73 26.00
N ARG A 272 -11.78 20.42 26.19
CA ARG A 272 -11.83 19.76 27.50
C ARG A 272 -10.75 20.24 28.47
N ARG A 273 -9.62 20.73 27.96
CA ARG A 273 -8.52 21.33 28.76
C ARG A 273 -8.73 22.84 29.02
N SER A 274 -9.72 23.45 28.38
CA SER A 274 -10.00 24.87 28.57
C SER A 274 -10.86 25.14 29.82
N GLY A 275 -10.77 26.36 30.33
CA GLY A 275 -11.60 26.81 31.44
C GLY A 275 -13.10 27.02 31.08
N LEU A 276 -13.48 26.90 29.82
CA LEU A 276 -14.87 26.90 29.37
C LEU A 276 -15.54 25.53 29.46
N TYR A 277 -14.78 24.45 29.67
CA TYR A 277 -15.30 23.09 29.69
C TYR A 277 -16.24 22.85 30.87
N ARG A 278 -17.41 22.31 30.61
CA ARG A 278 -18.42 21.91 31.58
C ARG A 278 -18.92 20.50 31.20
N GLN A 279 -18.52 19.50 31.97
CA GLN A 279 -18.75 18.10 31.66
C GLN A 279 -20.25 17.78 31.45
N GLU A 280 -21.13 18.23 32.37
CA GLU A 280 -22.58 17.98 32.30
C GLU A 280 -23.22 18.54 31.02
N LYS A 281 -22.74 19.65 30.50
CA LYS A 281 -23.23 20.26 29.27
C LYS A 281 -22.58 19.64 28.04
N TRP A 282 -21.25 19.43 28.09
CA TRP A 282 -20.46 18.95 26.95
C TRP A 282 -20.86 17.55 26.52
N ASP A 283 -20.97 16.65 27.52
CA ASP A 283 -21.24 15.23 27.29
C ASP A 283 -22.77 14.89 27.31
N ARG A 284 -23.65 15.92 27.42
CA ARG A 284 -25.11 15.73 27.41
C ARG A 284 -25.57 15.17 26.06
N PRO A 285 -26.32 14.05 26.07
CA PRO A 285 -26.91 13.49 24.84
C PRO A 285 -27.87 14.47 24.16
N GLN A 286 -27.70 14.67 22.86
CA GLN A 286 -28.59 15.51 22.03
C GLN A 286 -28.56 14.99 20.59
N ALA A 287 -29.74 14.65 20.03
CA ALA A 287 -29.91 14.16 18.66
C ALA A 287 -28.99 12.97 18.30
N GLY A 288 -28.82 11.99 19.20
CA GLY A 288 -27.99 10.81 18.98
C GLY A 288 -26.48 11.01 19.17
N ARG A 289 -26.05 12.19 19.58
CA ARG A 289 -24.65 12.57 19.84
C ARG A 289 -24.51 13.38 21.13
N THR A 290 -23.32 13.81 21.49
CA THR A 290 -23.14 14.76 22.60
C THR A 290 -23.34 16.20 22.10
N TRP A 291 -23.76 17.10 23.00
CA TRP A 291 -23.85 18.52 22.70
C TRP A 291 -22.51 19.08 22.22
N GLY A 292 -21.40 18.67 22.83
CA GLY A 292 -20.05 19.06 22.43
C GLY A 292 -19.71 18.64 20.99
N ALA A 293 -20.06 17.42 20.59
CA ALA A 293 -19.85 16.94 19.22
C ALA A 293 -20.60 17.79 18.19
N LEU A 294 -21.85 18.17 18.48
CA LEU A 294 -22.65 19.05 17.61
C LEU A 294 -22.05 20.46 17.51
N GLN A 295 -21.47 21.00 18.60
CA GLN A 295 -20.81 22.30 18.55
C GLN A 295 -19.49 22.26 17.76
N ILE A 296 -18.73 21.18 17.86
CA ILE A 296 -17.52 20.97 17.06
C ILE A 296 -17.86 20.90 15.55
N GLU A 297 -18.89 20.16 15.18
CA GLU A 297 -19.36 20.11 13.79
C GLU A 297 -19.75 21.47 13.26
N LYS A 298 -20.52 22.22 14.05
CA LYS A 298 -20.90 23.58 13.72
C LYS A 298 -19.66 24.48 13.51
N ALA A 299 -18.70 24.43 14.41
CA ALA A 299 -17.48 25.23 14.30
C ALA A 299 -16.63 24.83 13.07
N ILE A 300 -16.58 23.54 12.73
CA ILE A 300 -15.93 23.05 11.51
C ILE A 300 -16.64 23.57 10.24
N ALA A 301 -17.96 23.58 10.24
CA ALA A 301 -18.75 24.09 9.13
C ALA A 301 -18.59 25.64 8.98
N ASP A 302 -18.63 26.37 10.08
CA ASP A 302 -18.52 27.83 10.10
C ASP A 302 -17.10 28.35 9.78
N THR A 303 -16.08 27.49 9.88
CA THR A 303 -14.68 27.87 9.62
C THR A 303 -14.33 27.64 8.15
N THR A 304 -14.08 28.72 7.41
CA THR A 304 -13.74 28.64 5.98
C THR A 304 -12.26 28.38 5.74
N ASP A 305 -11.36 28.93 6.56
CA ASP A 305 -9.91 28.84 6.43
C ASP A 305 -9.30 28.09 7.61
N THR A 306 -8.11 27.48 7.43
CA THR A 306 -7.46 26.68 8.44
C THR A 306 -5.97 26.94 8.51
N PHE A 307 -5.39 26.76 9.71
CA PHE A 307 -3.96 26.81 9.90
C PHE A 307 -3.28 25.63 9.24
N LYS A 308 -2.40 25.88 8.29
CA LYS A 308 -1.63 24.88 7.56
C LYS A 308 -0.15 25.11 7.83
N PRO A 309 0.47 24.34 8.75
CA PRO A 309 1.87 24.54 9.16
C PRO A 309 2.87 24.50 8.01
N GLY A 310 2.59 23.72 6.96
CA GLY A 310 3.42 23.62 5.76
C GLY A 310 3.24 24.76 4.75
N GLU A 311 2.17 25.56 4.85
CA GLU A 311 1.91 26.72 3.97
C GLU A 311 2.51 28.04 4.51
N ARG A 312 3.21 28.02 5.66
CA ARG A 312 3.90 29.22 6.17
C ARG A 312 4.79 29.89 5.13
N PHE A 313 5.31 29.11 4.18
CA PHE A 313 6.09 29.63 3.06
C PHE A 313 5.24 30.29 1.96
N ALA A 314 4.06 29.77 1.64
CA ALA A 314 3.13 30.43 0.71
C ALA A 314 2.62 31.76 1.30
N ILE A 315 2.31 31.79 2.61
CA ILE A 315 1.93 33.01 3.32
C ILE A 315 3.11 34.00 3.40
N VAL A 316 4.34 33.52 3.58
CA VAL A 316 5.53 34.39 3.54
C VAL A 316 5.75 34.96 2.14
N VAL A 317 5.55 34.19 1.08
CA VAL A 317 5.65 34.67 -0.31
C VAL A 317 4.49 35.62 -0.68
N GLU A 318 3.27 35.39 -0.21
CA GLU A 318 2.16 36.31 -0.39
C GLU A 318 2.31 37.56 0.50
N SER A 319 2.78 37.41 1.74
CA SER A 319 3.09 38.56 2.60
C SER A 319 4.32 39.36 2.14
N ILE A 320 5.26 38.72 1.42
CA ILE A 320 6.39 39.38 0.77
C ILE A 320 5.92 40.20 -0.46
N LYS A 321 4.84 39.78 -1.13
CA LYS A 321 4.22 40.61 -2.19
C LYS A 321 3.58 41.90 -1.69
N ASP A 322 3.12 41.93 -0.44
CA ASP A 322 2.40 43.06 0.13
C ASP A 322 3.27 43.98 1.04
N HIS A 323 4.43 43.54 1.50
CA HIS A 323 5.28 44.36 2.39
C HIS A 323 6.76 44.23 1.97
N GLY A 324 7.25 45.26 1.26
CA GLY A 324 8.68 45.41 0.93
C GLY A 324 9.55 45.28 2.17
N ASP A 325 10.75 44.66 1.99
CA ASP A 325 11.84 44.50 2.96
C ASP A 325 11.82 43.20 3.73
N TYR A 326 12.23 42.12 3.11
CA TYR A 326 12.67 40.89 3.78
C TYR A 326 14.20 40.88 3.88
N ARG A 327 14.74 41.02 5.08
CA ARG A 327 16.15 40.80 5.38
C ARG A 327 16.33 39.34 5.73
N ASP A 328 17.18 38.61 4.95
CA ASP A 328 17.56 37.26 5.30
C ASP A 328 18.15 37.19 6.71
N LEU A 329 17.92 36.12 7.42
CA LEU A 329 18.46 35.83 8.76
C LEU A 329 20.00 35.97 8.84
N TYR A 330 20.69 36.07 7.72
CA TYR A 330 22.15 36.10 7.58
C TYR A 330 22.71 37.48 7.17
N GLY A 331 21.87 38.48 7.04
CA GLY A 331 22.25 39.90 7.01
C GLY A 331 22.83 40.46 5.70
N ASN A 332 23.13 39.63 4.70
CA ASN A 332 23.76 40.07 3.44
C ASN A 332 22.90 39.79 2.21
N PHE A 333 21.77 39.13 2.37
CA PHE A 333 20.87 38.77 1.28
C PHE A 333 19.46 39.28 1.56
N PHE A 334 18.80 39.78 0.51
CA PHE A 334 17.51 40.45 0.61
C PHE A 334 16.59 39.99 -0.50
N PHE A 335 15.28 39.98 -0.24
CA PHE A 335 14.26 39.83 -1.26
C PHE A 335 13.44 41.12 -1.32
N GLU A 336 13.55 41.86 -2.39
CA GLU A 336 12.86 43.12 -2.62
C GLU A 336 12.36 43.24 -4.06
N GLU A 337 11.20 43.81 -4.29
CA GLU A 337 10.64 44.05 -5.62
C GLU A 337 10.56 42.77 -6.48
N GLY A 338 10.29 41.64 -5.85
CA GLY A 338 10.22 40.35 -6.55
C GLY A 338 11.58 39.75 -6.95
N ARG A 339 12.69 40.26 -6.46
CA ARG A 339 14.07 39.89 -6.83
C ARG A 339 14.94 39.60 -5.61
N MET A 340 15.86 38.66 -5.77
CA MET A 340 16.89 38.38 -4.77
C MET A 340 18.08 39.30 -4.98
N LYS A 341 18.44 40.06 -3.92
CA LYS A 341 19.53 41.02 -3.91
C LYS A 341 20.58 40.62 -2.87
N ALA A 342 21.84 40.94 -3.11
CA ALA A 342 22.95 40.76 -2.18
C ALA A 342 23.65 42.09 -1.91
N LEU A 343 24.03 42.33 -0.65
CA LEU A 343 24.87 43.46 -0.30
C LEU A 343 26.32 43.16 -0.67
N VAL A 344 26.89 43.90 -1.58
CA VAL A 344 28.26 43.71 -2.14
C VAL A 344 29.08 44.96 -1.88
N LYS A 345 30.29 44.80 -1.36
CA LYS A 345 31.26 45.90 -1.17
C LYS A 345 31.88 46.28 -2.51
N LYS A 346 31.87 47.57 -2.82
CA LYS A 346 32.51 48.18 -3.96
C LYS A 346 33.39 49.33 -3.50
N GLY A 347 34.66 49.01 -3.17
CA GLY A 347 35.54 49.93 -2.48
C GLY A 347 35.12 50.12 -1.02
N ASP A 348 34.93 51.38 -0.60
CA ASP A 348 34.44 51.73 0.77
C ASP A 348 32.89 51.79 0.86
N ASP A 349 32.19 51.67 -0.28
CA ASP A 349 30.70 51.71 -0.35
C ASP A 349 30.12 50.30 -0.43
N GLU A 350 28.86 50.20 0.06
CA GLU A 350 28.04 48.98 -0.04
C GLU A 350 26.90 49.19 -1.04
N GLU A 351 26.76 48.26 -2.02
CA GLU A 351 25.73 48.32 -3.07
C GLU A 351 24.86 47.05 -3.02
N LEU A 352 23.53 47.22 -3.18
CA LEU A 352 22.60 46.11 -3.36
C LEU A 352 22.60 45.62 -4.82
N LYS A 353 23.14 44.44 -5.05
CA LYS A 353 23.21 43.81 -6.39
C LYS A 353 22.14 42.73 -6.52
N VAL A 354 21.30 42.80 -7.59
CA VAL A 354 20.38 41.73 -7.97
C VAL A 354 21.19 40.56 -8.48
N PHE A 355 20.99 39.35 -7.92
CA PHE A 355 21.65 38.13 -8.37
C PHE A 355 20.68 37.08 -8.89
N PHE A 356 19.39 37.20 -8.62
CA PHE A 356 18.36 36.34 -9.17
C PHE A 356 17.05 37.10 -9.37
N ASP A 357 16.49 36.99 -10.58
CA ASP A 357 15.17 37.53 -10.90
C ASP A 357 14.08 36.55 -10.45
N GLY A 358 13.57 36.74 -9.24
CA GLY A 358 12.63 35.87 -8.59
C GLY A 358 13.05 35.51 -7.17
N TYR A 359 12.44 34.48 -6.61
CA TYR A 359 12.69 33.94 -5.27
C TYR A 359 13.20 32.50 -5.38
N ILE A 360 14.24 32.15 -4.64
CA ILE A 360 14.75 30.79 -4.50
C ILE A 360 15.11 30.50 -3.04
N ASN A 361 14.77 29.29 -2.56
CA ASN A 361 14.99 28.93 -1.16
C ASN A 361 15.19 27.43 -1.02
N ILE A 362 16.04 26.98 -0.07
CA ILE A 362 16.14 25.60 0.35
C ILE A 362 14.92 25.30 1.23
N THR A 363 14.12 24.30 0.92
CA THR A 363 12.96 23.90 1.72
C THR A 363 13.28 22.73 2.63
N ASP A 364 13.90 21.69 2.09
CA ASP A 364 14.12 20.41 2.77
C ASP A 364 15.51 19.86 2.48
N SER A 365 16.03 19.04 3.39
CA SER A 365 17.15 18.14 3.18
C SER A 365 16.57 16.72 3.00
N ILE A 366 17.04 16.00 1.99
CA ILE A 366 16.62 14.65 1.69
C ILE A 366 17.80 13.71 1.76
N VAL A 367 17.62 12.58 2.43
CA VAL A 367 18.61 11.50 2.52
C VAL A 367 18.03 10.26 1.88
N ASP A 368 18.69 9.75 0.86
CA ASP A 368 18.32 8.48 0.21
C ASP A 368 18.89 7.32 1.03
N LEU A 369 17.99 6.50 1.62
CA LEU A 369 18.36 5.35 2.45
C LEU A 369 18.74 4.12 1.62
N ASP A 370 18.42 4.08 0.34
CA ASP A 370 18.70 2.94 -0.54
C ASP A 370 20.09 3.02 -1.13
N GLU A 371 20.71 4.20 -1.14
CA GLU A 371 22.09 4.41 -1.60
C GLU A 371 23.09 4.11 -0.48
N GLN A 372 24.12 3.33 -0.79
CA GLN A 372 25.14 2.93 0.19
C GLN A 372 26.01 4.08 0.70
N ASN A 373 26.27 5.06 -0.17
CA ASN A 373 26.88 6.33 0.22
C ASN A 373 25.72 7.32 0.35
N THR A 374 25.22 7.47 1.55
CA THR A 374 24.12 8.38 1.88
C THR A 374 24.37 9.76 1.28
N ILE A 375 23.86 9.98 0.07
CA ILE A 375 23.93 11.29 -0.57
C ILE A 375 22.78 12.12 0.02
N GLU A 376 23.12 13.21 0.64
CA GLU A 376 22.15 14.20 1.07
C GLU A 376 21.82 15.10 -0.13
N TYR A 377 20.54 15.19 -0.44
CA TYR A 377 20.00 16.09 -1.44
C TYR A 377 19.31 17.26 -0.75
N LEU A 378 19.29 18.40 -1.42
CA LEU A 378 18.55 19.58 -0.96
C LEU A 378 17.44 19.88 -1.96
N ASN A 379 16.22 20.04 -1.48
CA ASN A 379 15.13 20.56 -2.26
C ASN A 379 15.16 22.09 -2.22
N LEU A 380 15.15 22.70 -3.40
CA LEU A 380 14.99 24.14 -3.58
C LEU A 380 13.62 24.39 -4.19
N VAL A 381 12.95 25.42 -3.71
CA VAL A 381 11.77 25.97 -4.39
C VAL A 381 12.17 27.32 -4.99
N ALA A 382 11.89 27.48 -6.28
CA ALA A 382 12.14 28.73 -7.00
C ALA A 382 10.86 29.27 -7.62
N TYR A 383 10.71 30.58 -7.58
CA TYR A 383 9.64 31.34 -8.27
C TYR A 383 10.32 32.37 -9.18
N PRO A 384 10.63 32.03 -10.46
CA PRO A 384 11.21 32.96 -11.40
C PRO A 384 10.27 34.15 -11.65
N TYR A 385 10.83 35.35 -11.78
CA TYR A 385 10.07 36.55 -12.06
C TYR A 385 9.44 36.48 -13.45
N GLY A 386 8.19 36.84 -13.57
CA GLY A 386 7.47 36.98 -14.85
C GLY A 386 6.45 35.90 -15.20
N ASN A 387 6.63 34.64 -14.78
CA ASN A 387 5.64 33.59 -15.04
C ASN A 387 4.94 33.01 -13.80
N GLY A 388 5.42 33.35 -12.60
CA GLY A 388 4.82 32.93 -11.32
C GLY A 388 4.79 31.41 -11.08
N GLU A 389 5.41 30.62 -11.97
CA GLU A 389 5.37 29.16 -11.88
C GLU A 389 6.36 28.65 -10.83
N ARG A 390 5.83 27.90 -9.86
CA ARG A 390 6.64 27.28 -8.82
C ARG A 390 7.48 26.15 -9.41
N LYS A 391 8.79 26.21 -9.26
CA LYS A 391 9.73 25.12 -9.60
C LYS A 391 10.26 24.47 -8.35
N VAL A 392 10.27 23.14 -8.29
CA VAL A 392 10.94 22.35 -7.26
C VAL A 392 12.16 21.71 -7.89
N ILE A 393 13.32 21.93 -7.27
CA ILE A 393 14.63 21.54 -7.80
C ILE A 393 15.34 20.72 -6.73
N GLN A 394 15.74 19.50 -7.06
CA GLN A 394 16.54 18.67 -6.17
C GLN A 394 18.00 18.72 -6.60
N ILE A 395 18.88 19.07 -5.67
CA ILE A 395 20.32 19.14 -5.91
C ILE A 395 21.09 18.27 -4.92
N PRO A 396 22.13 17.52 -5.34
CA PRO A 396 23.04 16.89 -4.40
C PRO A 396 23.74 17.93 -3.53
N LYS A 397 23.74 17.73 -2.21
CA LYS A 397 24.34 18.68 -1.25
C LYS A 397 25.80 19.00 -1.55
N ASN A 398 26.57 18.00 -1.99
CA ASN A 398 28.00 18.15 -2.27
C ASN A 398 28.32 19.12 -3.41
N ILE A 399 27.33 19.44 -4.26
CA ILE A 399 27.56 20.41 -5.35
C ILE A 399 27.40 21.86 -4.92
N ILE A 400 26.82 22.16 -3.74
CA ILE A 400 26.72 23.56 -3.24
C ILE A 400 28.11 24.22 -3.16
N GLY A 401 29.14 23.46 -2.77
CA GLY A 401 30.52 23.94 -2.74
C GLY A 401 31.19 24.14 -4.10
N ASN A 402 30.60 23.63 -5.19
CA ASN A 402 31.13 23.68 -6.53
C ASN A 402 30.25 24.58 -7.41
N GLU A 403 30.70 25.82 -7.61
CA GLU A 403 29.94 26.86 -8.33
C GLU A 403 29.55 26.40 -9.74
N GLN A 404 30.50 25.83 -10.51
CA GLN A 404 30.25 25.43 -11.89
C GLN A 404 29.16 24.35 -11.97
N LYS A 405 29.29 23.27 -11.18
CA LYS A 405 28.30 22.18 -11.19
C LYS A 405 26.93 22.63 -10.72
N LEU A 406 26.87 23.49 -9.69
CA LEU A 406 25.61 24.03 -9.16
C LEU A 406 24.89 24.85 -10.24
N ILE A 407 25.61 25.77 -10.86
CA ILE A 407 25.03 26.68 -11.85
C ILE A 407 24.66 25.94 -13.15
N ASP A 408 25.47 24.98 -13.60
CA ASP A 408 25.10 24.13 -14.74
C ASP A 408 23.81 23.33 -14.49
N LEU A 409 23.62 22.83 -13.26
CA LEU A 409 22.41 22.10 -12.89
C LEU A 409 21.19 23.02 -12.82
N LEU A 410 21.34 24.21 -12.25
CA LEU A 410 20.26 25.21 -12.19
C LEU A 410 19.87 25.69 -13.58
N ASN A 411 20.84 26.06 -14.43
CA ASN A 411 20.59 26.61 -15.77
C ASN A 411 20.08 25.57 -16.75
N THR A 412 20.78 24.42 -16.88
CA THR A 412 20.53 23.45 -17.96
C THR A 412 19.32 22.57 -17.71
N ARG A 413 19.14 22.10 -16.47
CA ARG A 413 18.07 21.15 -16.15
C ARG A 413 16.81 21.79 -15.64
N ASN A 414 16.91 22.94 -14.99
CA ASN A 414 15.79 23.54 -14.26
C ASN A 414 15.36 24.90 -14.81
N GLY A 415 16.06 25.43 -15.81
CA GLY A 415 15.73 26.73 -16.44
C GLY A 415 15.79 27.92 -15.46
N ILE A 416 16.65 27.83 -14.46
CA ILE A 416 16.97 28.93 -13.52
C ILE A 416 18.18 29.65 -14.05
N LEU A 417 17.97 30.74 -14.73
CA LEU A 417 19.07 31.49 -15.36
C LEU A 417 19.87 32.26 -14.32
N CYS A 418 21.14 31.87 -14.18
CA CYS A 418 22.12 32.54 -13.35
C CYS A 418 23.43 32.70 -14.13
N THR A 419 23.82 33.92 -14.45
CA THR A 419 24.94 34.22 -15.34
C THR A 419 25.91 35.26 -14.74
N GLY A 420 27.12 35.29 -15.26
CA GLY A 420 28.16 36.27 -14.84
C GLY A 420 28.48 36.18 -13.36
N ASP A 421 28.73 37.34 -12.75
CA ASP A 421 29.08 37.46 -11.32
C ASP A 421 27.97 36.98 -10.36
N ASN A 422 26.76 36.82 -10.87
CA ASN A 422 25.63 36.35 -10.06
C ASN A 422 25.78 34.88 -9.66
N ARG A 423 26.61 34.11 -10.34
CA ARG A 423 26.92 32.68 -10.04
C ARG A 423 27.47 32.52 -8.63
N SER A 424 28.50 33.32 -8.28
CA SER A 424 29.13 33.26 -6.96
C SER A 424 28.19 33.75 -5.85
N LEU A 425 27.33 34.71 -6.13
CA LEU A 425 26.35 35.20 -5.19
C LEU A 425 25.25 34.14 -4.94
N MET A 426 24.74 33.49 -5.96
CA MET A 426 23.79 32.37 -5.84
C MET A 426 24.37 31.24 -4.98
N ARG A 427 25.60 30.80 -5.28
CA ARG A 427 26.29 29.79 -4.49
C ARG A 427 26.42 30.20 -3.03
N ARG A 428 26.92 31.41 -2.77
CA ARG A 428 27.09 31.95 -1.41
C ARG A 428 25.77 32.04 -0.66
N TYR A 429 24.70 32.45 -1.32
CA TYR A 429 23.37 32.51 -0.75
C TYR A 429 22.89 31.13 -0.29
N LEU A 430 22.92 30.13 -1.17
CA LEU A 430 22.46 28.77 -0.84
C LEU A 430 23.37 28.13 0.22
N GLU A 431 24.68 28.35 0.18
CA GLU A 431 25.61 27.87 1.21
C GLU A 431 25.33 28.52 2.58
N THR A 432 25.12 29.81 2.62
CA THR A 432 24.82 30.56 3.86
C THR A 432 23.48 30.12 4.43
N GLN A 433 22.48 29.98 3.60
CA GLN A 433 21.16 29.49 3.99
C GLN A 433 21.22 28.07 4.56
N TYR A 434 21.92 27.16 3.88
CA TYR A 434 22.10 25.80 4.37
C TYR A 434 22.77 25.76 5.73
N ARG A 435 23.88 26.49 5.90
CA ARG A 435 24.64 26.55 7.17
C ARG A 435 23.79 27.12 8.31
N GLY A 436 23.09 28.21 8.08
CA GLY A 436 22.27 28.84 9.11
C GLY A 436 21.07 27.97 9.50
N ARG A 437 20.35 27.39 8.56
CA ARG A 437 19.23 26.49 8.86
C ARG A 437 19.68 25.23 9.60
N ASN A 438 20.85 24.70 9.27
CA ASN A 438 21.44 23.58 9.97
C ASN A 438 21.86 23.93 11.40
N GLN A 439 22.47 25.13 11.62
CA GLN A 439 22.83 25.64 12.94
C GLN A 439 21.59 25.79 13.86
N HIS A 440 20.49 26.29 13.33
CA HIS A 440 19.23 26.48 14.06
C HIS A 440 18.34 25.24 14.09
N ARG A 441 18.80 24.09 13.54
CA ARG A 441 18.04 22.82 13.40
C ARG A 441 16.66 23.00 12.74
N THR A 442 16.55 23.96 11.84
CA THR A 442 15.30 24.19 11.08
C THR A 442 15.26 23.42 9.76
N LEU A 443 16.32 22.68 9.43
CA LEU A 443 16.44 21.81 8.27
C LEU A 443 16.67 20.37 8.77
N GLU A 444 15.60 19.72 9.18
CA GLU A 444 15.67 18.29 9.51
C GLU A 444 15.59 17.45 8.23
N PRO A 445 16.44 16.44 8.05
CA PRO A 445 16.42 15.64 6.84
C PRO A 445 15.16 14.77 6.73
N ILE A 446 14.56 14.74 5.54
CA ILE A 446 13.56 13.76 5.13
C ILE A 446 14.31 12.55 4.57
N TYR A 447 14.05 11.38 5.08
CA TYR A 447 14.64 10.15 4.60
C TYR A 447 13.73 9.49 3.57
N MET A 448 14.25 9.18 2.38
CA MET A 448 13.50 8.53 1.31
C MET A 448 13.98 7.09 1.09
N THR A 449 13.06 6.20 0.79
CA THR A 449 13.37 4.80 0.50
C THR A 449 12.36 4.19 -0.47
N GLU A 450 12.79 3.19 -1.24
CA GLU A 450 11.92 2.29 -2.01
C GLU A 450 11.53 1.04 -1.23
N GLN A 451 12.04 0.88 0.00
CA GLN A 451 11.66 -0.23 0.87
C GLN A 451 10.46 0.16 1.75
N MET A 452 9.54 -0.77 1.87
CA MET A 452 8.36 -0.65 2.73
C MET A 452 8.61 -1.28 4.09
N GLY A 453 7.66 -1.10 5.03
CA GLY A 453 7.72 -1.75 6.33
C GLY A 453 8.43 -0.96 7.39
N TYR A 454 8.89 -1.66 8.43
CA TYR A 454 9.48 -1.04 9.60
C TYR A 454 10.85 -0.45 9.33
N PHE A 455 11.04 0.81 9.74
CA PHE A 455 12.34 1.46 9.76
C PHE A 455 12.76 1.75 11.20
N LYS A 456 14.02 1.42 11.49
CA LYS A 456 14.66 1.67 12.77
C LYS A 456 15.56 2.88 12.62
N TYR A 457 15.05 4.08 12.86
CA TYR A 457 15.89 5.26 12.85
C TYR A 457 16.62 5.40 14.18
N ARG A 458 17.94 5.50 14.12
CA ARG A 458 18.79 5.68 15.28
C ARG A 458 19.08 7.16 15.55
N LYS A 459 18.55 7.69 16.65
CA LYS A 459 19.29 8.69 17.40
C LYS A 459 19.57 8.22 18.84
N ASN A 460 18.76 7.37 19.46
CA ASN A 460 18.94 6.88 20.84
C ASN A 460 18.30 5.51 21.07
N GLY A 461 18.59 4.50 20.22
CA GLY A 461 18.10 3.13 20.46
C GLY A 461 16.98 2.68 19.50
N LEU A 462 16.80 1.37 19.45
CA LEU A 462 15.81 0.68 18.62
C LEU A 462 14.39 1.01 19.08
N LYS A 463 13.66 1.80 18.30
CA LYS A 463 12.20 1.86 18.38
C LYS A 463 11.63 1.53 17.01
N LEU A 464 10.68 0.59 16.96
CA LEU A 464 9.84 0.31 15.79
C LEU A 464 8.74 1.40 15.74
N ASP A 465 9.14 2.64 15.46
CA ASP A 465 8.27 3.81 15.52
C ASP A 465 7.83 4.30 14.13
N THR A 466 8.35 3.66 13.08
CA THR A 466 8.08 4.04 11.70
C THR A 466 7.75 2.84 10.84
N PHE A 467 6.64 2.93 10.11
CA PHE A 467 6.27 1.98 9.06
C PHE A 467 6.07 2.75 7.75
N VAL A 468 6.85 2.43 6.73
CA VAL A 468 6.77 3.06 5.41
C VAL A 468 5.79 2.28 4.53
N PHE A 469 4.85 3.00 3.94
CA PHE A 469 3.82 2.46 3.05
C PHE A 469 3.72 3.33 1.80
N PRO A 470 3.52 2.76 0.57
CA PRO A 470 3.61 3.49 -0.68
C PRO A 470 2.42 4.40 -0.98
N SER A 471 1.91 5.16 -0.07
CA SER A 471 0.96 6.21 -0.40
C SER A 471 1.27 7.43 0.47
N SER A 472 1.25 8.59 -0.12
CA SER A 472 1.56 9.86 0.54
C SER A 472 0.65 10.18 1.74
N GLN A 473 -0.44 9.44 1.92
CA GLN A 473 -1.38 9.57 3.04
C GLN A 473 -1.13 8.56 4.18
N ALA A 474 -0.26 7.58 3.99
CA ALA A 474 -0.15 6.42 4.84
C ALA A 474 1.17 6.31 5.62
N VAL A 475 1.97 7.36 5.67
CA VAL A 475 3.17 7.37 6.50
C VAL A 475 2.75 7.39 7.97
N ILE A 476 3.00 6.27 8.64
CA ILE A 476 2.80 6.16 10.07
C ILE A 476 4.09 6.59 10.74
N SER A 477 4.14 7.88 11.08
CA SER A 477 5.15 8.61 11.85
C SER A 477 6.60 8.49 11.36
N SER A 478 7.17 9.53 11.00
CA SER A 478 8.53 10.05 11.00
C SER A 478 8.93 10.73 9.68
N ASN A 479 10.15 11.22 9.62
CA ASN A 479 10.79 11.81 8.45
C ASN A 479 11.24 10.76 7.40
N VAL A 480 10.76 9.51 7.46
CA VAL A 480 10.99 8.51 6.41
C VAL A 480 9.76 8.40 5.54
N VAL A 481 9.92 8.57 4.24
CA VAL A 481 8.84 8.50 3.25
C VAL A 481 9.20 7.53 2.11
N TYR A 482 8.18 6.92 1.52
CA TYR A 482 8.37 6.13 0.31
C TYR A 482 8.61 7.07 -0.88
N LYS A 483 9.54 6.72 -1.77
CA LYS A 483 9.86 7.55 -2.94
C LYS A 483 8.63 7.78 -3.82
N PRO A 484 8.34 9.04 -4.24
CA PRO A 484 7.17 9.35 -5.06
C PRO A 484 7.16 8.61 -6.42
N GLU A 485 8.33 8.29 -6.96
CA GLU A 485 8.51 7.60 -8.24
C GLU A 485 8.61 6.07 -8.08
N GLY A 486 8.41 5.56 -6.85
CA GLY A 486 8.53 4.13 -6.57
C GLY A 486 7.46 3.30 -7.27
N ALA A 487 7.86 2.14 -7.80
CA ALA A 487 7.05 1.25 -8.64
C ALA A 487 5.75 0.74 -7.98
N PHE A 488 5.63 0.84 -6.66
CA PHE A 488 4.47 0.32 -5.92
C PHE A 488 3.39 1.36 -5.63
N ASN A 489 3.58 2.63 -5.98
CA ASN A 489 2.59 3.67 -5.69
C ASN A 489 1.22 3.39 -6.33
N ASP A 490 1.18 2.85 -7.55
CA ASP A 490 -0.06 2.51 -8.24
C ASP A 490 -0.68 1.18 -7.75
N ILE A 491 0.11 0.35 -7.07
CA ILE A 491 -0.32 -0.96 -6.54
C ILE A 491 -0.99 -0.81 -5.18
N PHE A 492 -0.41 -0.01 -4.29
CA PHE A 492 -0.89 0.18 -2.93
C PHE A 492 -1.92 1.31 -2.78
N GLN A 493 -2.78 1.48 -3.77
CA GLN A 493 -3.90 2.40 -3.70
C GLN A 493 -5.02 1.82 -2.83
N GLN A 494 -5.92 2.68 -2.39
CA GLN A 494 -7.06 2.34 -1.55
C GLN A 494 -8.37 2.59 -2.30
N SER A 495 -9.30 1.65 -2.19
CA SER A 495 -10.65 1.77 -2.73
C SER A 495 -11.68 1.18 -1.77
N GLY A 496 -12.83 1.83 -1.64
CA GLY A 496 -13.90 1.43 -0.75
C GLY A 496 -13.60 1.72 0.74
N ASN A 497 -14.18 0.94 1.63
CA ASN A 497 -14.04 1.10 3.08
C ASN A 497 -13.78 -0.24 3.77
N VAL A 498 -13.33 -0.19 5.03
CA VAL A 498 -12.96 -1.34 5.84
C VAL A 498 -14.13 -2.26 6.13
N VAL A 499 -15.30 -1.70 6.45
CA VAL A 499 -16.49 -2.47 6.82
C VAL A 499 -16.98 -3.30 5.65
N ASP A 500 -17.09 -2.70 4.47
CA ASP A 500 -17.47 -3.42 3.25
C ASP A 500 -16.45 -4.52 2.91
N TRP A 501 -15.15 -4.27 3.08
CA TRP A 501 -14.13 -5.30 2.88
C TRP A 501 -14.35 -6.49 3.81
N ILE A 502 -14.58 -6.23 5.11
CA ILE A 502 -14.83 -7.31 6.09
C ILE A 502 -16.10 -8.07 5.73
N GLN A 503 -17.20 -7.38 5.48
CA GLN A 503 -18.49 -8.01 5.22
C GLN A 503 -18.57 -8.75 3.88
N LYS A 504 -17.92 -8.22 2.82
CA LYS A 504 -18.08 -8.73 1.45
C LYS A 504 -16.93 -9.62 0.98
N ILE A 505 -15.80 -9.62 1.71
CA ILE A 505 -14.64 -10.45 1.37
C ILE A 505 -14.32 -11.41 2.51
N TRP A 506 -14.08 -10.91 3.73
CA TRP A 506 -13.69 -11.76 4.85
C TRP A 506 -14.81 -12.70 5.32
N GLN A 507 -16.01 -12.15 5.61
CA GLN A 507 -17.10 -12.97 6.16
C GLN A 507 -17.55 -14.12 5.25
N PRO A 508 -17.68 -13.96 3.92
CA PRO A 508 -18.06 -15.08 3.05
C PRO A 508 -17.06 -16.22 3.01
N ILE A 509 -15.80 -15.98 3.31
CA ILE A 509 -14.73 -17.02 3.26
C ILE A 509 -14.44 -17.67 4.62
N MET A 510 -14.96 -17.13 5.73
CA MET A 510 -14.65 -17.60 7.09
C MET A 510 -14.95 -19.10 7.33
N GLY A 511 -15.91 -19.66 6.59
CA GLY A 511 -16.24 -21.08 6.66
C GLY A 511 -15.23 -22.02 6.01
N ASN A 512 -14.35 -21.49 5.16
CA ASN A 512 -13.36 -22.28 4.43
C ASN A 512 -11.99 -22.18 5.11
N THR A 513 -11.42 -23.35 5.50
CA THR A 513 -10.14 -23.40 6.21
C THR A 513 -8.99 -22.77 5.41
N ASN A 514 -8.88 -23.11 4.12
CA ASN A 514 -7.81 -22.60 3.27
C ASN A 514 -7.95 -21.09 3.04
N GLY A 515 -9.18 -20.61 2.76
CA GLY A 515 -9.48 -19.20 2.61
C GLY A 515 -9.14 -18.39 3.85
N PHE A 516 -9.58 -18.87 5.01
CA PHE A 516 -9.34 -18.25 6.32
C PHE A 516 -7.83 -18.16 6.62
N LEU A 517 -7.08 -19.26 6.53
CA LEU A 517 -5.66 -19.30 6.86
C LEU A 517 -4.81 -18.52 5.84
N TYR A 518 -5.17 -18.56 4.56
CA TYR A 518 -4.42 -17.87 3.51
C TYR A 518 -4.49 -16.33 3.65
N ILE A 519 -5.68 -15.80 3.96
CA ILE A 519 -5.84 -14.36 4.19
C ILE A 519 -5.21 -13.95 5.53
N LEU A 520 -5.33 -14.77 6.59
CA LEU A 520 -4.60 -14.50 7.84
C LEU A 520 -3.10 -14.40 7.61
N ALA A 521 -2.53 -15.21 6.73
CA ALA A 521 -1.12 -15.17 6.41
C ALA A 521 -0.69 -13.83 5.76
N ALA A 522 -1.57 -13.19 4.97
CA ALA A 522 -1.30 -11.85 4.46
C ALA A 522 -1.20 -10.83 5.60
N PHE A 523 -2.12 -10.86 6.56
CA PHE A 523 -2.06 -9.99 7.75
C PHE A 523 -0.86 -10.29 8.66
N ALA A 524 -0.46 -11.56 8.79
CA ALA A 524 0.61 -12.00 9.66
C ALA A 524 1.99 -11.47 9.27
N SER A 525 2.18 -11.13 7.99
CA SER A 525 3.47 -10.73 7.44
C SER A 525 4.14 -9.61 8.23
N ILE A 526 3.41 -8.57 8.63
CA ILE A 526 3.96 -7.43 9.36
C ILE A 526 4.33 -7.74 10.83
N LEU A 527 3.92 -8.89 11.36
CA LEU A 527 4.23 -9.29 12.75
C LEU A 527 5.59 -9.98 12.88
N ILE A 528 6.20 -10.47 11.78
CA ILE A 528 7.45 -11.22 11.81
C ILE A 528 8.61 -10.36 12.36
N GLU A 529 8.74 -9.12 11.94
CA GLU A 529 9.82 -8.22 12.34
C GLU A 529 9.77 -7.87 13.85
N PRO A 530 8.61 -7.44 14.42
CA PRO A 530 8.52 -7.13 15.84
C PRO A 530 8.77 -8.32 16.76
N LEU A 531 8.32 -9.50 16.35
CA LEU A 531 8.45 -10.71 17.18
C LEU A 531 9.87 -11.26 17.24
N GLU A 532 10.77 -10.90 16.33
CA GLU A 532 12.17 -11.30 16.25
C GLU A 532 12.41 -12.81 16.13
N THR A 533 11.73 -13.64 16.95
CA THR A 533 11.80 -15.10 16.95
C THR A 533 10.94 -15.77 15.88
N ALA A 534 10.00 -15.04 15.27
CA ALA A 534 9.25 -15.51 14.12
C ALA A 534 10.15 -15.57 12.88
N GLU A 535 10.05 -16.63 12.09
CA GLU A 535 10.83 -16.82 10.85
C GLU A 535 9.96 -16.48 9.64
N ASN A 536 10.60 -16.12 8.52
CA ASN A 536 9.91 -16.06 7.23
C ASN A 536 9.40 -17.45 6.87
N PHE A 537 8.25 -17.53 6.29
CA PHE A 537 7.67 -18.78 5.82
C PHE A 537 6.82 -18.58 4.57
N ILE A 538 6.47 -19.68 3.95
CA ILE A 538 5.70 -19.72 2.73
C ILE A 538 4.37 -20.38 3.01
N VAL A 539 3.28 -19.84 2.52
CA VAL A 539 1.96 -20.48 2.49
C VAL A 539 1.65 -20.85 1.07
N ASP A 540 1.61 -22.14 0.82
CA ASP A 540 1.40 -22.71 -0.51
C ASP A 540 -0.02 -23.23 -0.66
N LEU A 541 -0.79 -22.67 -1.57
CA LEU A 541 -2.13 -23.10 -1.91
C LEU A 541 -2.09 -23.95 -3.19
N SER A 542 -2.15 -25.25 -3.02
CA SER A 542 -2.10 -26.19 -4.14
C SER A 542 -3.44 -26.92 -4.38
N GLY A 543 -3.67 -27.32 -5.61
CA GLY A 543 -4.88 -28.08 -5.99
C GLY A 543 -5.13 -28.05 -7.50
N SER A 544 -6.12 -28.81 -7.95
CA SER A 544 -6.48 -28.92 -9.37
C SER A 544 -6.84 -27.55 -9.98
N THR A 545 -6.85 -27.49 -11.31
CA THR A 545 -7.30 -26.29 -12.04
C THR A 545 -8.76 -25.97 -11.67
N THR A 546 -9.13 -24.68 -11.67
CA THR A 546 -10.49 -24.17 -11.37
C THR A 546 -10.97 -24.30 -9.92
N THR A 547 -10.08 -24.56 -8.96
CA THR A 547 -10.42 -24.56 -7.51
C THR A 547 -10.28 -23.20 -6.83
N GLY A 548 -10.31 -22.09 -7.57
CA GLY A 548 -10.32 -20.72 -7.02
C GLY A 548 -9.01 -20.23 -6.42
N LYS A 549 -7.85 -20.86 -6.70
CA LYS A 549 -6.55 -20.51 -6.13
C LYS A 549 -6.13 -19.06 -6.43
N THR A 550 -6.13 -18.69 -7.72
CA THR A 550 -5.79 -17.31 -8.14
C THR A 550 -6.80 -16.30 -7.60
N SER A 551 -8.09 -16.68 -7.49
CA SER A 551 -9.10 -15.82 -6.89
C SER A 551 -8.80 -15.55 -5.42
N LEU A 552 -8.45 -16.57 -4.63
CA LEU A 552 -8.09 -16.39 -3.23
C LEU A 552 -6.83 -15.52 -3.08
N GLN A 553 -5.89 -15.63 -4.01
CA GLN A 553 -4.70 -14.78 -4.02
C GLN A 553 -5.06 -13.30 -4.28
N VAL A 554 -6.03 -13.02 -5.17
CA VAL A 554 -6.54 -11.65 -5.38
C VAL A 554 -7.25 -11.13 -4.13
N LEU A 555 -8.03 -11.98 -3.42
CA LEU A 555 -8.62 -11.60 -2.12
C LEU A 555 -7.54 -11.26 -1.10
N ALA A 556 -6.46 -12.03 -1.02
CA ALA A 556 -5.34 -11.75 -0.13
C ALA A 556 -4.61 -10.45 -0.52
N ALA A 557 -4.44 -10.18 -1.83
CA ALA A 557 -3.84 -8.94 -2.32
C ALA A 557 -4.67 -7.70 -1.94
N SER A 558 -6.02 -7.84 -1.95
CA SER A 558 -6.93 -6.74 -1.61
C SER A 558 -6.77 -6.23 -0.17
N VAL A 559 -6.11 -6.98 0.72
CA VAL A 559 -5.76 -6.50 2.06
C VAL A 559 -4.93 -5.23 1.97
N TYR A 560 -3.90 -5.19 1.14
CA TYR A 560 -2.92 -4.10 1.07
C TYR A 560 -3.00 -3.24 -0.20
N GLY A 561 -3.53 -3.76 -1.30
CA GLY A 561 -3.57 -3.05 -2.58
C GLY A 561 -4.41 -3.76 -3.63
N ASN A 562 -4.20 -3.42 -4.88
CA ASN A 562 -4.90 -4.04 -6.00
C ASN A 562 -4.23 -5.35 -6.48
N GLU A 563 -4.84 -6.03 -7.46
CA GLU A 563 -4.38 -7.33 -8.00
C GLU A 563 -2.97 -7.30 -8.61
N ASN A 564 -2.43 -6.11 -8.98
CA ASN A 564 -1.07 -5.98 -9.49
C ASN A 564 0.03 -6.23 -8.41
N LEU A 565 -0.35 -6.38 -7.14
CA LEU A 565 0.55 -6.84 -6.09
C LEU A 565 1.06 -8.27 -6.34
N ILE A 566 0.25 -9.08 -7.03
CA ILE A 566 0.58 -10.47 -7.37
C ILE A 566 1.68 -10.48 -8.42
N GLY A 567 2.76 -11.20 -8.14
CA GLY A 567 3.83 -11.50 -9.10
C GLY A 567 3.64 -12.86 -9.74
N ASP A 568 4.58 -13.25 -10.60
CA ASP A 568 4.55 -14.48 -11.36
C ASP A 568 5.85 -15.27 -11.15
N TRP A 569 5.77 -16.58 -11.01
CA TRP A 569 6.92 -17.48 -10.94
C TRP A 569 7.75 -17.51 -12.24
N ASN A 570 7.24 -17.03 -13.36
CA ASN A 570 8.00 -16.85 -14.59
C ASN A 570 9.03 -15.70 -14.52
N SER A 571 9.05 -14.97 -13.43
CA SER A 571 10.05 -13.92 -13.17
C SER A 571 11.43 -14.52 -12.82
N THR A 572 12.51 -13.79 -13.09
CA THR A 572 13.84 -14.23 -12.66
C THR A 572 13.97 -14.25 -11.14
N ALA A 573 14.78 -15.17 -10.60
CA ALA A 573 15.03 -15.27 -9.16
C ALA A 573 15.46 -13.92 -8.54
N ASN A 574 16.32 -13.18 -9.23
CA ASN A 574 16.76 -11.86 -8.78
C ASN A 574 15.60 -10.84 -8.72
N SER A 575 14.68 -10.87 -9.68
CA SER A 575 13.51 -9.99 -9.68
C SER A 575 12.57 -10.30 -8.51
N ILE A 576 12.30 -11.58 -8.25
CA ILE A 576 11.47 -12.03 -7.12
C ILE A 576 12.09 -11.59 -5.78
N ILE A 577 13.39 -11.81 -5.59
CA ILE A 577 14.08 -11.41 -4.36
C ILE A 577 14.13 -9.87 -4.24
N SER A 578 14.34 -9.13 -5.34
CA SER A 578 14.29 -7.67 -5.31
C SER A 578 12.91 -7.16 -4.89
N LYS A 579 11.83 -7.78 -5.40
CA LYS A 579 10.46 -7.48 -4.97
C LYS A 579 10.25 -7.79 -3.48
N ALA A 580 10.75 -8.93 -2.99
CA ALA A 580 10.68 -9.28 -1.57
C ALA A 580 11.41 -8.25 -0.67
N VAL A 581 12.58 -7.77 -1.11
CA VAL A 581 13.35 -6.73 -0.41
C VAL A 581 12.61 -5.39 -0.38
N GLN A 582 11.97 -4.99 -1.47
CA GLN A 582 11.21 -3.74 -1.53
C GLN A 582 9.94 -3.83 -0.67
N LEU A 583 9.21 -4.94 -0.73
CA LEU A 583 8.04 -5.21 0.14
C LEU A 583 8.44 -5.32 1.61
N ARG A 584 9.62 -5.80 1.90
CA ARG A 584 10.26 -5.97 3.20
C ARG A 584 9.41 -6.71 4.25
N ASN A 585 8.38 -6.06 4.83
CA ASN A 585 7.51 -6.65 5.86
C ASN A 585 6.09 -6.94 5.33
N LEU A 586 5.75 -6.47 4.14
CA LEU A 586 4.49 -6.77 3.48
C LEU A 586 4.57 -8.13 2.75
N PRO A 587 3.44 -8.82 2.55
CA PRO A 587 3.47 -10.15 1.95
C PRO A 587 3.97 -10.12 0.50
N LEU A 588 4.83 -11.07 0.16
CA LEU A 588 5.18 -11.38 -1.23
C LEU A 588 4.15 -12.36 -1.80
N MET A 589 3.58 -12.07 -2.95
CA MET A 589 2.59 -12.91 -3.62
C MET A 589 3.09 -13.35 -4.99
N LEU A 590 3.05 -14.67 -5.25
CA LEU A 590 3.54 -15.29 -6.49
C LEU A 590 2.51 -16.30 -7.01
N ASP A 591 2.01 -16.08 -8.22
CA ASP A 591 1.01 -16.95 -8.84
C ASP A 591 1.65 -18.04 -9.68
N ASP A 592 1.07 -19.24 -9.56
CA ASP A 592 1.26 -20.43 -10.40
C ASP A 592 2.72 -20.91 -10.55
N THR A 593 3.13 -21.79 -9.64
CA THR A 593 4.44 -22.46 -9.64
C THR A 593 4.76 -23.20 -10.95
N LYS A 594 3.73 -23.63 -11.71
CA LYS A 594 3.91 -24.32 -12.99
C LYS A 594 4.52 -23.43 -14.07
N LYS A 595 4.36 -22.10 -13.94
CA LYS A 595 4.93 -21.12 -14.87
C LYS A 595 6.43 -20.90 -14.70
N ALA A 596 7.04 -21.44 -13.65
CA ALA A 596 8.48 -21.30 -13.45
C ALA A 596 9.25 -21.95 -14.62
N SER A 597 10.17 -21.19 -15.21
CA SER A 597 10.95 -21.62 -16.36
C SER A 597 11.90 -22.79 -16.07
N ASP A 598 12.33 -22.94 -14.82
CA ASP A 598 13.15 -24.05 -14.33
C ASP A 598 12.72 -24.40 -12.89
N LYS A 599 12.40 -25.67 -12.65
CA LYS A 599 12.04 -26.19 -11.32
C LYS A 599 13.14 -25.99 -10.26
N LYS A 600 14.41 -25.97 -10.67
CA LYS A 600 15.55 -25.69 -9.78
C LYS A 600 15.50 -24.28 -9.17
N ILE A 601 14.94 -23.32 -9.91
CA ILE A 601 14.76 -21.94 -9.42
C ILE A 601 13.82 -21.93 -8.22
N ILE A 602 12.76 -22.73 -8.23
CA ILE A 602 11.80 -22.83 -7.10
C ILE A 602 12.54 -23.29 -5.85
N ALA A 603 13.32 -24.38 -5.94
CA ALA A 603 14.05 -24.91 -4.79
C ALA A 603 15.04 -23.87 -4.20
N GLU A 604 15.77 -23.17 -5.07
CA GLU A 604 16.70 -22.12 -4.63
C GLU A 604 15.97 -20.93 -3.97
N LEU A 605 14.85 -20.49 -4.56
CA LEU A 605 14.05 -19.38 -4.04
C LEU A 605 13.39 -19.72 -2.71
N LEU A 606 12.92 -20.95 -2.48
CA LEU A 606 12.37 -21.38 -1.19
C LEU A 606 13.34 -21.15 -0.05
N TYR A 607 14.61 -21.47 -0.24
CA TYR A 607 15.66 -21.21 0.76
C TYR A 607 15.96 -19.72 0.94
N GLN A 608 16.03 -18.96 -0.14
CA GLN A 608 16.30 -17.53 -0.08
C GLN A 608 15.14 -16.75 0.55
N LEU A 609 13.89 -17.05 0.17
CA LEU A 609 12.69 -16.41 0.71
C LEU A 609 12.54 -16.71 2.20
N SER A 610 12.70 -17.97 2.59
CA SER A 610 12.66 -18.32 4.02
C SER A 610 13.87 -17.82 4.81
N GLY A 611 15.01 -17.60 4.17
CA GLY A 611 16.22 -17.02 4.78
C GLY A 611 16.14 -15.49 4.95
N GLY A 612 15.26 -14.80 4.21
CA GLY A 612 15.04 -13.37 4.36
C GLY A 612 16.22 -12.48 3.97
N LYS A 613 17.08 -12.94 3.04
CA LYS A 613 18.29 -12.22 2.61
C LYS A 613 18.50 -12.31 1.11
N GLU A 614 18.88 -11.20 0.49
CA GLU A 614 19.38 -11.24 -0.89
C GLU A 614 20.80 -11.82 -0.96
N LYS A 615 21.20 -12.29 -2.13
CA LYS A 615 22.58 -12.71 -2.36
C LYS A 615 23.53 -11.51 -2.23
N GLY A 616 24.62 -11.67 -1.47
CA GLY A 616 25.67 -10.66 -1.37
C GLY A 616 26.26 -10.35 -2.74
N ARG A 617 26.57 -9.10 -2.99
CA ARG A 617 27.22 -8.61 -4.23
C ARG A 617 28.46 -7.82 -3.86
N SER A 618 29.40 -7.72 -4.81
CA SER A 618 30.53 -6.80 -4.73
C SER A 618 30.24 -5.54 -5.53
N ASN A 619 30.83 -4.44 -5.10
CA ASN A 619 30.88 -3.20 -5.86
C ASN A 619 31.83 -3.37 -7.07
N ILE A 620 31.81 -2.41 -8.00
CA ILE A 620 32.71 -2.39 -9.18
C ILE A 620 34.19 -2.34 -8.77
N ASP A 621 34.47 -1.73 -7.60
CA ASP A 621 35.80 -1.62 -7.01
C ASP A 621 36.27 -2.87 -6.22
N GLY A 622 35.44 -3.93 -6.20
CA GLY A 622 35.69 -5.17 -5.47
C GLY A 622 35.34 -5.13 -3.98
N SER A 623 34.90 -3.99 -3.45
CA SER A 623 34.46 -3.89 -2.05
C SER A 623 33.13 -4.63 -1.85
N TYR A 624 32.89 -5.12 -0.62
CA TYR A 624 31.65 -5.84 -0.29
C TYR A 624 30.46 -4.88 -0.23
N LYS A 625 29.45 -5.11 -1.06
CA LYS A 625 28.24 -4.28 -1.15
C LYS A 625 27.25 -4.48 0.02
N GLY A 626 27.44 -5.48 0.86
CA GLY A 626 26.44 -5.86 1.85
C GLY A 626 25.29 -6.64 1.23
N PHE A 627 24.28 -6.91 2.03
CA PHE A 627 23.02 -7.54 1.60
C PHE A 627 21.85 -6.85 2.28
N ARG A 628 20.74 -6.74 1.54
CA ARG A 628 19.48 -6.26 2.10
C ARG A 628 18.68 -7.43 2.65
N THR A 629 17.87 -7.18 3.67
CA THR A 629 17.06 -8.19 4.34
C THR A 629 15.57 -7.86 4.24
N PHE A 630 14.76 -8.90 4.34
CA PHE A 630 13.31 -8.79 4.42
C PHE A 630 12.77 -9.81 5.42
N ARG A 631 11.63 -9.51 6.03
CA ARG A 631 10.95 -10.37 6.99
C ARG A 631 9.46 -10.37 6.68
N ASN A 632 9.04 -11.33 5.87
CA ASN A 632 7.68 -11.40 5.36
C ASN A 632 7.19 -12.85 5.19
N VAL A 633 5.89 -12.96 4.94
CA VAL A 633 5.25 -14.19 4.46
C VAL A 633 5.24 -14.16 2.94
N THR A 634 5.57 -15.27 2.33
CA THR A 634 5.35 -15.50 0.90
C THR A 634 4.08 -16.32 0.69
N LEU A 635 3.14 -15.79 -0.08
CA LEU A 635 1.91 -16.47 -0.50
C LEU A 635 2.08 -16.97 -1.93
N THR A 636 1.86 -18.25 -2.16
CA THR A 636 2.01 -18.84 -3.50
C THR A 636 0.87 -19.78 -3.85
N THR A 637 0.68 -20.01 -5.14
CA THR A 637 -0.30 -20.94 -5.68
C THR A 637 0.34 -21.92 -6.66
N GLY A 638 -0.24 -23.10 -6.80
CA GLY A 638 0.24 -24.11 -7.72
C GLY A 638 -0.78 -25.22 -7.99
N GLU A 639 -0.53 -26.05 -9.01
CA GLU A 639 -1.35 -27.24 -9.26
C GLU A 639 -0.95 -28.41 -8.32
N VAL A 640 0.32 -28.48 -7.98
CA VAL A 640 0.90 -29.43 -7.03
C VAL A 640 1.57 -28.68 -5.89
N PRO A 641 1.72 -29.30 -4.71
CA PRO A 641 2.45 -28.66 -3.60
C PRO A 641 3.85 -28.21 -4.02
N ILE A 642 4.22 -27.00 -3.61
CA ILE A 642 5.52 -26.42 -3.99
C ILE A 642 6.71 -27.26 -3.52
N VAL A 643 6.53 -28.01 -2.44
CA VAL A 643 7.55 -28.91 -1.88
C VAL A 643 7.84 -30.12 -2.78
N ASP A 644 6.93 -30.50 -3.68
CA ASP A 644 7.13 -31.61 -4.62
C ASP A 644 8.19 -31.29 -5.67
N TYR A 645 8.40 -29.99 -5.95
CA TYR A 645 9.50 -29.55 -6.81
C TYR A 645 10.88 -29.71 -6.17
N LEU A 646 10.95 -29.98 -4.84
CA LEU A 646 12.21 -30.22 -4.12
C LEU A 646 12.68 -31.67 -4.22
N SER A 647 11.77 -32.64 -4.44
CA SER A 647 12.08 -34.07 -4.43
C SER A 647 12.86 -34.54 -5.68
N GLU A 648 12.86 -33.79 -6.76
CA GLU A 648 13.50 -34.17 -8.02
C GLU A 648 15.01 -33.89 -8.13
N GLY A 649 15.73 -33.54 -7.05
CA GLY A 649 17.17 -33.30 -7.21
C GLY A 649 18.02 -32.77 -6.07
N SER A 650 17.52 -32.61 -4.87
CA SER A 650 18.35 -32.12 -3.78
C SER A 650 18.17 -32.87 -2.46
N SER A 651 19.32 -33.23 -1.83
CA SER A 651 19.42 -33.79 -0.49
C SER A 651 18.86 -32.91 0.64
N ASN A 652 18.32 -31.74 0.33
CA ASN A 652 17.96 -30.69 1.29
C ASN A 652 16.45 -30.47 1.45
N GLY A 653 15.57 -31.32 0.90
CA GLY A 653 14.12 -31.08 0.91
C GLY A 653 13.50 -30.84 2.30
N ARG A 654 13.98 -31.54 3.31
CA ARG A 654 13.44 -31.47 4.69
C ARG A 654 13.49 -30.06 5.30
N GLY A 655 14.61 -29.35 5.10
CA GLY A 655 14.76 -28.01 5.64
C GLY A 655 13.86 -26.96 4.99
N ALA A 656 13.58 -27.12 3.70
CA ALA A 656 12.64 -26.26 2.96
C ALA A 656 11.19 -26.60 3.34
N TYR A 657 10.86 -27.89 3.46
CA TYR A 657 9.53 -28.33 3.88
C TYR A 657 9.08 -27.73 5.21
N ALA A 658 9.97 -27.75 6.22
CA ALA A 658 9.68 -27.16 7.52
C ALA A 658 9.34 -25.65 7.50
N ARG A 659 9.53 -24.97 6.36
CA ARG A 659 9.27 -23.52 6.18
C ARG A 659 8.03 -23.24 5.32
N VAL A 660 7.30 -24.28 4.95
CA VAL A 660 6.10 -24.17 4.11
C VAL A 660 4.88 -24.65 4.88
N LEU A 661 3.83 -23.85 4.96
CA LEU A 661 2.49 -24.29 5.34
C LEU A 661 1.73 -24.62 4.07
N MET A 662 1.42 -25.91 3.89
CA MET A 662 0.69 -26.38 2.71
C MET A 662 -0.81 -26.37 2.95
N LEU A 663 -1.52 -25.68 2.07
CA LEU A 663 -2.99 -25.67 1.97
C LEU A 663 -3.36 -26.43 0.69
N GLN A 664 -3.74 -27.69 0.85
CA GLN A 664 -4.05 -28.57 -0.28
C GLN A 664 -5.52 -28.48 -0.68
N ASN A 665 -5.86 -29.00 -1.88
CA ASN A 665 -7.20 -29.05 -2.47
C ASN A 665 -7.80 -27.71 -2.91
N GLY A 666 -6.97 -26.66 -3.04
CA GLY A 666 -7.41 -25.34 -3.50
C GLY A 666 -8.26 -24.59 -2.50
N PHE A 667 -9.12 -23.68 -2.99
CA PHE A 667 -9.97 -22.84 -2.15
C PHE A 667 -11.42 -23.36 -2.10
N LEU A 668 -12.05 -23.58 -3.24
CA LEU A 668 -13.42 -24.05 -3.34
C LEU A 668 -13.52 -25.21 -4.34
N GLU A 669 -14.37 -26.17 -4.05
CA GLU A 669 -14.69 -27.23 -5.00
C GLU A 669 -15.44 -26.68 -6.22
N GLN A 670 -15.31 -27.34 -7.36
CA GLN A 670 -15.95 -26.91 -8.60
C GLN A 670 -17.46 -27.16 -8.55
N SER A 671 -18.25 -26.10 -8.48
CA SER A 671 -19.70 -26.10 -8.61
C SER A 671 -20.19 -24.76 -9.18
N ASN A 672 -21.43 -24.70 -9.67
CA ASN A 672 -22.02 -23.45 -10.16
C ASN A 672 -22.14 -22.41 -9.04
N GLU A 673 -22.58 -22.81 -7.86
CA GLU A 673 -22.71 -21.94 -6.69
C GLU A 673 -21.35 -21.34 -6.28
N ASN A 674 -20.31 -22.16 -6.25
CA ASN A 674 -18.96 -21.69 -5.93
C ASN A 674 -18.39 -20.81 -7.05
N GLY A 675 -18.77 -21.02 -8.30
CA GLY A 675 -18.44 -20.17 -9.44
C GLY A 675 -19.04 -18.76 -9.30
N GLU A 676 -20.33 -18.67 -8.92
CA GLU A 676 -21.00 -17.40 -8.65
C GLU A 676 -20.39 -16.67 -7.44
N LEU A 677 -20.13 -17.38 -6.35
CA LEU A 677 -19.46 -16.84 -5.18
C LEU A 677 -18.06 -16.30 -5.53
N LEU A 678 -17.26 -17.02 -6.29
CA LEU A 678 -15.94 -16.57 -6.74
C LEU A 678 -16.04 -15.29 -7.59
N ALA A 679 -17.01 -15.21 -8.51
CA ALA A 679 -17.23 -14.04 -9.35
C ALA A 679 -17.60 -12.81 -8.49
N GLU A 680 -18.46 -13.00 -7.51
CA GLU A 680 -18.84 -11.94 -6.57
C GLU A 680 -17.64 -11.49 -5.72
N LEU A 681 -16.89 -12.42 -5.12
CA LEU A 681 -15.69 -12.14 -4.32
C LEU A 681 -14.64 -11.38 -5.13
N MET A 682 -14.40 -11.79 -6.39
CA MET A 682 -13.46 -11.10 -7.29
C MET A 682 -13.93 -9.67 -7.61
N SER A 683 -15.22 -9.48 -7.86
CA SER A 683 -15.81 -8.15 -8.07
C SER A 683 -15.63 -7.27 -6.82
N ASN A 684 -15.87 -7.84 -5.63
CA ASN A 684 -15.70 -7.15 -4.36
C ASN A 684 -14.22 -6.79 -4.10
N ALA A 685 -13.28 -7.70 -4.36
CA ALA A 685 -11.85 -7.45 -4.18
C ALA A 685 -11.31 -6.33 -5.09
N ARG A 686 -11.86 -6.18 -6.30
CA ARG A 686 -11.53 -5.08 -7.22
C ARG A 686 -12.16 -3.74 -6.82
N ARG A 687 -13.19 -3.78 -5.99
CA ARG A 687 -13.88 -2.58 -5.49
C ARG A 687 -13.41 -2.14 -4.11
N TYR A 688 -13.08 -3.09 -3.24
CA TYR A 688 -12.70 -2.86 -1.85
C TYR A 688 -11.30 -3.41 -1.62
N TYR A 689 -10.27 -2.56 -1.65
CA TYR A 689 -8.87 -2.97 -1.45
C TYR A 689 -8.03 -1.88 -0.78
N GLY A 690 -6.95 -2.30 -0.12
CA GLY A 690 -5.91 -1.45 0.46
C GLY A 690 -6.30 -0.73 1.75
N THR A 691 -7.58 -0.59 2.06
CA THR A 691 -8.06 0.15 3.24
C THR A 691 -7.80 -0.61 4.54
N ILE A 692 -8.14 -1.89 4.59
CA ILE A 692 -7.96 -2.71 5.79
C ILE A 692 -6.49 -2.92 6.15
N GLY A 693 -5.61 -3.09 5.17
CA GLY A 693 -4.18 -3.26 5.40
C GLY A 693 -3.52 -2.04 6.02
N LEU A 694 -3.93 -0.83 5.60
CA LEU A 694 -3.48 0.40 6.21
C LEU A 694 -3.93 0.52 7.68
N GLU A 695 -5.20 0.25 7.95
CA GLU A 695 -5.74 0.29 9.32
C GLU A 695 -5.09 -0.80 10.20
N TRP A 696 -4.84 -1.97 9.65
CA TRP A 696 -4.10 -3.03 10.32
C TRP A 696 -2.67 -2.59 10.71
N VAL A 697 -1.95 -1.97 9.79
CA VAL A 697 -0.62 -1.43 10.09
C VAL A 697 -0.71 -0.38 11.19
N LYS A 698 -1.68 0.53 11.16
CA LYS A 698 -1.91 1.55 12.19
C LYS A 698 -2.17 0.90 13.56
N PHE A 699 -3.04 -0.11 13.60
CA PHE A 699 -3.38 -0.84 14.82
C PHE A 699 -2.14 -1.52 15.43
N ILE A 700 -1.34 -2.24 14.62
CA ILE A 700 -0.12 -2.88 15.11
C ILE A 700 0.90 -1.85 15.58
N MET A 701 1.08 -0.73 14.87
CA MET A 701 1.97 0.35 15.31
C MET A 701 1.51 0.95 16.64
N TRP A 702 0.20 1.09 16.84
CA TRP A 702 -0.36 1.51 18.12
C TRP A 702 -0.05 0.50 19.24
N LYS A 703 -0.31 -0.80 19.01
CA LYS A 703 0.03 -1.88 19.98
C LYS A 703 1.50 -1.85 20.34
N LEU A 704 2.40 -1.69 19.37
CA LEU A 704 3.85 -1.60 19.62
C LEU A 704 4.25 -0.35 20.38
N SER A 705 3.48 0.73 20.34
CA SER A 705 3.73 1.97 21.06
C SER A 705 3.29 1.93 22.54
N GLU A 706 2.45 0.98 22.92
CA GLU A 706 2.04 0.77 24.32
C GLU A 706 3.20 0.36 25.20
N LYS A 707 3.17 0.73 26.48
CA LYS A 707 4.28 0.57 27.43
C LYS A 707 4.84 -0.86 27.50
N ASN A 708 4.00 -1.88 27.32
CA ASN A 708 4.39 -3.30 27.32
C ASN A 708 3.92 -4.01 26.04
N GLY A 709 3.44 -3.31 25.01
CA GLY A 709 2.80 -3.90 23.86
C GLY A 709 3.66 -4.92 23.12
N LEU A 710 4.93 -4.60 22.87
CA LEU A 710 5.87 -5.56 22.24
C LEU A 710 6.06 -6.82 23.10
N LYS A 711 6.17 -6.67 24.44
CA LYS A 711 6.32 -7.80 25.35
C LYS A 711 5.08 -8.68 25.35
N GLU A 712 3.90 -8.06 25.43
CA GLU A 712 2.61 -8.78 25.35
C GLU A 712 2.50 -9.62 24.06
N LEU A 713 2.83 -9.03 22.91
CA LEU A 713 2.81 -9.76 21.63
C LEU A 713 3.77 -10.95 21.64
N LYS A 714 4.99 -10.78 22.16
CA LYS A 714 5.98 -11.86 22.28
C LYS A 714 5.51 -12.96 23.23
N ASP A 715 4.94 -12.60 24.37
CA ASP A 715 4.44 -13.55 25.36
C ASP A 715 3.26 -14.36 24.81
N ARG A 716 2.31 -13.73 24.12
CA ARG A 716 1.18 -14.40 23.46
C ARG A 716 1.63 -15.32 22.33
N TYR A 717 2.55 -14.87 21.49
CA TYR A 717 3.12 -15.72 20.43
C TYR A 717 3.79 -16.96 21.03
N GLN A 718 4.57 -16.80 22.10
CA GLN A 718 5.22 -17.91 22.77
C GLN A 718 4.20 -18.88 23.39
N ALA A 719 3.09 -18.38 23.95
CA ALA A 719 2.03 -19.23 24.47
C ALA A 719 1.40 -20.12 23.39
N TYR A 720 1.07 -19.57 22.22
CA TYR A 720 0.56 -20.35 21.09
C TYR A 720 1.57 -21.37 20.58
N ARG A 721 2.85 -21.01 20.51
CA ARG A 721 3.92 -21.96 20.14
C ARG A 721 3.97 -23.17 21.06
N LEU A 722 4.00 -22.93 22.38
CA LEU A 722 4.05 -23.98 23.38
C LEU A 722 2.78 -24.87 23.39
N GLU A 723 1.63 -24.29 23.09
CA GLU A 723 0.38 -25.05 22.96
C GLU A 723 0.43 -25.96 21.73
N ASN A 724 0.84 -25.44 20.57
CA ASN A 724 0.96 -26.21 19.34
C ASN A 724 2.01 -27.33 19.48
N GLU A 725 3.16 -27.05 20.12
CA GLU A 725 4.23 -28.02 20.34
C GLU A 725 3.75 -29.29 21.08
N LYS A 726 2.82 -29.15 22.03
CA LYS A 726 2.25 -30.29 22.77
C LYS A 726 1.40 -31.21 21.88
N LYS A 727 0.83 -30.68 20.79
CA LYS A 727 -0.06 -31.40 19.85
C LYS A 727 0.69 -32.00 18.66
N LEU A 728 1.93 -31.56 18.41
CA LEU A 728 2.70 -31.91 17.22
C LEU A 728 3.77 -32.98 17.52
N LYS A 729 3.83 -33.99 16.66
CA LYS A 729 4.60 -35.23 16.90
C LYS A 729 6.04 -35.13 16.38
N SER A 730 6.26 -34.53 15.20
CA SER A 730 7.59 -34.47 14.57
C SER A 730 8.26 -33.11 14.75
N ASP A 731 9.59 -33.06 14.61
CA ASP A 731 10.34 -31.77 14.66
C ASP A 731 9.97 -30.85 13.50
N ILE A 732 9.62 -31.42 12.35
CA ILE A 732 9.15 -30.67 11.19
C ILE A 732 7.81 -30.01 11.51
N ALA A 733 6.83 -30.82 11.97
CA ALA A 733 5.51 -30.32 12.35
C ALA A 733 5.61 -29.23 13.44
N ARG A 734 6.48 -29.40 14.46
CA ARG A 734 6.72 -28.40 15.51
C ARG A 734 7.23 -27.09 14.92
N ARG A 735 8.12 -27.14 13.94
CA ARG A 735 8.62 -25.93 13.28
C ARG A 735 7.53 -25.24 12.47
N GLN A 736 6.71 -25.99 11.73
CA GLN A 736 5.54 -25.48 11.02
C GLN A 736 4.48 -24.95 12.00
N GLY A 737 4.34 -25.57 13.17
CA GLY A 737 3.48 -25.13 14.27
C GLY A 737 3.83 -23.72 14.80
N ASN A 738 5.09 -23.27 14.65
CA ASN A 738 5.47 -21.88 14.95
C ASN A 738 4.86 -20.90 13.96
N HIS A 739 4.74 -21.26 12.68
CA HIS A 739 4.09 -20.44 11.66
C HIS A 739 2.58 -20.37 11.93
N LEU A 740 1.98 -21.51 12.31
CA LEU A 740 0.57 -21.54 12.71
C LEU A 740 0.30 -20.69 13.97
N ALA A 741 1.22 -20.70 14.95
CA ALA A 741 1.13 -19.84 16.15
C ALA A 741 1.11 -18.35 15.77
N LEU A 742 1.83 -17.95 14.72
CA LEU A 742 1.77 -16.58 14.21
C LEU A 742 0.40 -16.25 13.62
N LEU A 743 -0.24 -17.20 12.90
CA LEU A 743 -1.60 -17.01 12.38
C LEU A 743 -2.63 -16.94 13.53
N GLN A 744 -2.49 -17.75 14.58
CA GLN A 744 -3.34 -17.69 15.78
C GLN A 744 -3.21 -16.33 16.49
N LEU A 745 -1.99 -15.82 16.68
CA LEU A 745 -1.77 -14.48 17.20
C LEU A 745 -2.41 -13.41 16.30
N THR A 746 -2.22 -13.52 14.98
CA THR A 746 -2.79 -12.58 14.01
C THR A 746 -4.31 -12.53 14.13
N TYR A 747 -4.98 -13.68 14.18
CA TYR A 747 -6.41 -13.75 14.35
C TYR A 747 -6.87 -13.12 15.67
N SER A 748 -6.20 -13.42 16.78
CA SER A 748 -6.54 -12.84 18.08
C SER A 748 -6.39 -11.31 18.10
N LEU A 749 -5.43 -10.76 17.35
CA LEU A 749 -5.25 -9.31 17.21
C LEU A 749 -6.27 -8.68 16.27
N LEU A 750 -6.72 -9.37 15.22
CA LEU A 750 -7.82 -8.93 14.37
C LEU A 750 -9.13 -8.84 15.15
N MET A 751 -9.38 -9.79 16.04
CA MET A 751 -10.52 -9.76 16.97
C MET A 751 -10.44 -8.56 17.95
N GLU A 752 -9.25 -8.21 18.42
CA GLU A 752 -9.06 -7.00 19.24
C GLU A 752 -9.24 -5.71 18.42
N TYR A 753 -8.86 -5.74 17.12
CA TYR A 753 -9.09 -4.62 16.23
C TYR A 753 -10.56 -4.39 15.98
N SER A 754 -11.34 -5.44 15.68
CA SER A 754 -12.79 -5.36 15.46
C SER A 754 -13.48 -6.71 15.65
N ILE A 755 -14.60 -6.69 16.35
CA ILE A 755 -15.49 -7.86 16.53
C ILE A 755 -16.04 -8.40 15.18
N LEU A 756 -16.05 -7.58 14.12
CA LEU A 756 -16.50 -8.01 12.80
C LEU A 756 -15.60 -9.11 12.18
N PHE A 757 -14.39 -9.34 12.73
CA PHE A 757 -13.52 -10.45 12.36
C PHE A 757 -13.86 -11.76 13.06
N GLU A 758 -14.85 -11.78 13.97
CA GLU A 758 -15.23 -12.98 14.71
C GLU A 758 -15.59 -14.13 13.78
N ASN A 759 -14.94 -15.27 14.01
CA ASN A 759 -15.22 -16.52 13.32
C ASN A 759 -15.49 -17.62 14.36
N PRO A 760 -16.76 -18.06 14.53
CA PRO A 760 -17.12 -19.05 15.54
C PRO A 760 -16.41 -20.39 15.39
N ILE A 761 -15.93 -20.70 14.18
CA ILE A 761 -15.25 -21.98 13.89
C ILE A 761 -13.72 -21.80 13.71
N ALA A 762 -13.15 -20.65 14.04
CA ALA A 762 -11.71 -20.40 13.92
C ALA A 762 -10.87 -21.47 14.65
N GLY A 763 -11.29 -21.87 15.84
CA GLY A 763 -10.63 -22.96 16.59
C GLY A 763 -10.54 -24.27 15.82
N LYS A 764 -11.61 -24.65 15.14
CA LYS A 764 -11.66 -25.84 14.28
C LYS A 764 -10.71 -25.73 13.08
N HIS A 765 -10.58 -24.56 12.48
CA HIS A 765 -9.62 -24.36 11.38
C HIS A 765 -8.17 -24.57 11.84
N PHE A 766 -7.81 -24.05 13.01
CA PHE A 766 -6.49 -24.26 13.58
C PHE A 766 -6.26 -25.72 13.98
N GLU A 767 -7.24 -26.42 14.55
CA GLU A 767 -7.17 -27.84 14.87
C GLU A 767 -6.98 -28.68 13.60
N ASN A 768 -7.80 -28.48 12.58
CA ASN A 768 -7.66 -29.15 11.29
C ASN A 768 -6.25 -28.98 10.71
N MET A 769 -5.66 -27.76 10.86
CA MET A 769 -4.31 -27.51 10.36
C MET A 769 -3.25 -28.24 11.20
N LEU A 770 -3.41 -28.33 12.53
CA LEU A 770 -2.51 -29.10 13.40
C LEU A 770 -2.52 -30.60 13.03
N ASP A 771 -3.68 -31.17 12.77
CA ASP A 771 -3.83 -32.54 12.33
C ASP A 771 -3.17 -32.76 10.96
N ASN A 772 -3.38 -31.83 10.03
CA ASN A 772 -2.74 -31.89 8.71
C ASN A 772 -1.21 -31.81 8.82
N LEU A 773 -0.67 -30.96 9.71
CA LEU A 773 0.78 -30.86 9.93
C LEU A 773 1.37 -32.17 10.46
N ASN A 774 0.66 -32.91 11.31
CA ASN A 774 1.11 -34.23 11.76
C ASN A 774 1.12 -35.23 10.61
N THR A 775 0.02 -35.33 9.85
CA THR A 775 -0.11 -36.28 8.73
C THR A 775 0.92 -36.01 7.64
N THR A 776 0.99 -34.76 7.15
CA THR A 776 1.88 -34.41 6.05
C THR A 776 3.35 -34.44 6.44
N SER A 777 3.69 -34.19 7.73
CA SER A 777 5.09 -34.29 8.17
C SER A 777 5.60 -35.73 8.18
N GLU A 778 4.73 -36.71 8.38
CA GLU A 778 5.08 -38.12 8.26
C GLU A 778 5.34 -38.48 6.80
N GLU A 779 4.51 -37.99 5.85
CA GLU A 779 4.67 -38.25 4.41
C GLU A 779 5.96 -37.67 3.83
N TYR A 780 6.37 -36.47 4.28
CA TYR A 780 7.56 -35.76 3.80
C TYR A 780 8.81 -35.95 4.67
N ASP A 781 8.78 -36.89 5.65
CA ASP A 781 9.98 -37.22 6.44
C ASP A 781 10.93 -38.14 5.65
N ASN A 782 11.91 -37.55 5.00
CA ASN A 782 12.91 -38.28 4.22
C ASN A 782 13.60 -39.41 5.00
N TYR A 783 13.66 -39.30 6.32
CA TYR A 783 14.31 -40.33 7.13
C TYR A 783 13.43 -41.55 7.31
N ASP A 784 12.12 -41.36 7.47
CA ASP A 784 11.16 -42.44 7.51
C ASP A 784 10.96 -43.05 6.12
N GLN A 785 10.89 -42.23 5.07
CA GLN A 785 10.86 -42.69 3.68
C GLN A 785 12.12 -43.52 3.35
N ALA A 786 13.30 -43.05 3.76
CA ALA A 786 14.53 -43.80 3.56
C ALA A 786 14.51 -45.13 4.32
N TYR A 787 13.92 -45.18 5.52
CA TYR A 787 13.81 -46.39 6.33
C TYR A 787 12.86 -47.40 5.63
N HIS A 788 11.67 -46.99 5.26
CA HIS A 788 10.73 -47.90 4.56
C HIS A 788 11.26 -48.37 3.20
N ALA A 789 11.90 -47.50 2.45
CA ALA A 789 12.53 -47.89 1.17
C ALA A 789 13.68 -48.86 1.37
N LEU A 790 14.42 -48.73 2.48
CA LEU A 790 15.43 -49.72 2.81
C LEU A 790 14.79 -51.07 3.19
N LEU A 791 13.77 -51.07 4.06
CA LEU A 791 13.08 -52.34 4.43
C LEU A 791 12.49 -53.03 3.21
N GLU A 792 11.82 -52.33 2.31
CA GLU A 792 11.31 -52.86 1.06
C GLU A 792 12.43 -53.53 0.24
N ARG A 793 13.55 -52.81 0.08
CA ARG A 793 14.72 -53.35 -0.65
C ARG A 793 15.32 -54.57 0.04
N LEU A 794 15.30 -54.63 1.34
CA LEU A 794 15.77 -55.81 2.09
C LEU A 794 14.79 -56.99 1.94
N ARG A 795 13.47 -56.76 1.95
CA ARG A 795 12.42 -57.77 1.66
C ARG A 795 12.54 -58.33 0.25
N GLU A 796 12.67 -57.52 -0.76
CA GLU A 796 12.84 -57.96 -2.16
C GLU A 796 14.09 -58.86 -2.34
N ASN A 797 15.11 -58.66 -1.53
CA ASN A 797 16.38 -59.37 -1.59
C ASN A 797 16.57 -60.33 -0.43
N HIS A 798 15.48 -60.83 0.19
CA HIS A 798 15.54 -61.73 1.33
C HIS A 798 16.42 -62.96 1.05
N HIS A 799 16.44 -63.47 -0.18
CA HIS A 799 17.28 -64.57 -0.62
C HIS A 799 18.80 -64.35 -0.52
N ARG A 800 19.23 -63.10 -0.22
CA ARG A 800 20.62 -62.75 0.07
C ARG A 800 20.93 -62.68 1.54
N PHE A 801 20.02 -63.15 2.40
CA PHE A 801 20.18 -63.15 3.83
C PHE A 801 20.19 -64.64 4.35
N ILE A 802 20.87 -64.86 5.44
CA ILE A 802 20.77 -66.09 6.16
C ILE A 802 19.65 -65.92 7.19
N ASP A 803 18.59 -66.68 7.09
CA ASP A 803 17.44 -66.62 7.99
C ASP A 803 17.74 -67.29 9.32
N ILE A 804 17.37 -66.68 10.41
CA ILE A 804 17.58 -67.15 11.80
C ILE A 804 16.23 -67.02 12.53
N ASP A 805 15.72 -68.15 13.02
CA ASP A 805 14.48 -68.21 13.79
C ASP A 805 14.56 -67.60 15.18
N LYS A 806 13.45 -67.56 15.92
CA LYS A 806 13.38 -67.00 17.29
C LYS A 806 14.25 -67.81 18.26
N ASN A 807 14.56 -69.11 17.98
CA ASN A 807 15.36 -69.99 18.78
C ASN A 807 16.87 -69.93 18.43
N GLY A 808 17.23 -69.17 17.41
CA GLY A 808 18.59 -69.00 16.96
C GLY A 808 19.06 -70.10 15.97
N ASN A 809 18.11 -70.86 15.40
CA ASN A 809 18.42 -71.84 14.39
C ASN A 809 18.47 -71.22 13.02
N TYR A 810 19.32 -71.73 12.15
CA TYR A 810 19.47 -71.30 10.78
C TYR A 810 18.50 -72.07 9.90
N SER A 811 17.57 -71.38 9.21
CA SER A 811 16.53 -72.02 8.37
C SER A 811 17.00 -72.30 6.93
N SER A 812 17.92 -71.48 6.41
CA SER A 812 18.50 -71.68 5.08
C SER A 812 19.93 -71.13 4.98
N GLU A 813 20.74 -71.67 4.07
CA GLU A 813 21.96 -70.98 3.60
C GLU A 813 21.62 -70.21 2.34
N SER A 814 22.13 -68.97 2.28
CA SER A 814 21.94 -68.14 1.09
C SER A 814 22.50 -68.83 -0.16
N PRO A 815 21.76 -69.03 -1.21
CA PRO A 815 22.20 -69.64 -2.46
C PRO A 815 23.20 -68.80 -3.24
N TYR A 816 23.42 -67.59 -2.83
CA TYR A 816 24.27 -66.57 -3.51
C TYR A 816 25.64 -66.50 -2.85
N THR A 817 26.69 -66.38 -3.63
CA THR A 817 28.08 -66.18 -3.16
C THR A 817 28.25 -64.81 -2.44
N GLU A 818 27.36 -63.82 -2.64
CA GLU A 818 27.41 -62.54 -1.98
C GLU A 818 26.26 -62.41 -0.99
N THR A 819 26.50 -62.63 0.28
CA THR A 819 25.55 -62.51 1.38
C THR A 819 25.49 -61.06 1.88
N TRP A 820 24.30 -60.47 2.03
CA TRP A 820 24.10 -59.14 2.57
C TRP A 820 24.06 -59.12 4.10
N GLY A 821 23.83 -60.28 4.74
CA GLY A 821 23.80 -60.39 6.18
C GLY A 821 22.88 -61.47 6.70
N GLU A 822 22.38 -61.28 7.91
CA GLU A 822 21.41 -62.17 8.57
C GLU A 822 20.04 -61.50 8.69
N ASN A 823 18.99 -62.28 8.45
CA ASN A 823 17.58 -61.89 8.63
C ASN A 823 17.08 -62.58 9.91
N LYS A 824 16.81 -61.80 10.99
CA LYS A 824 16.24 -62.27 12.26
C LYS A 824 14.80 -61.84 12.38
N TRP A 825 14.03 -62.46 13.23
CA TRP A 825 12.60 -62.24 13.38
C TRP A 825 12.21 -60.76 13.64
N ASP A 826 13.09 -60.01 14.38
CA ASP A 826 12.86 -58.63 14.77
C ASP A 826 13.75 -57.60 14.04
N ARG A 827 14.70 -58.02 13.21
CA ARG A 827 15.73 -57.15 12.63
C ARG A 827 16.49 -57.78 11.47
N TYR A 828 17.04 -56.94 10.59
CA TYR A 828 18.08 -57.25 9.64
C TYR A 828 19.47 -56.88 10.18
N GLN A 829 20.44 -57.80 10.02
CA GLN A 829 21.85 -57.51 10.34
C GLN A 829 22.62 -57.33 9.03
N VAL A 830 22.80 -56.10 8.57
CA VAL A 830 23.42 -55.79 7.27
C VAL A 830 24.92 -55.59 7.40
N ILE A 831 25.72 -56.24 6.57
CA ILE A 831 27.19 -56.24 6.65
C ILE A 831 27.74 -54.91 6.11
N SER A 832 27.30 -54.47 4.93
CA SER A 832 27.94 -53.40 4.20
C SER A 832 27.17 -52.08 4.32
N LYS A 833 27.91 -50.98 4.64
CA LYS A 833 27.41 -49.61 4.56
C LYS A 833 26.99 -49.30 3.12
N GLU A 834 27.65 -49.82 2.11
CA GLU A 834 27.38 -49.58 0.73
C GLU A 834 26.00 -50.12 0.32
N THR A 835 25.58 -51.26 0.84
CA THR A 835 24.26 -51.87 0.61
C THR A 835 23.14 -50.89 1.10
N ILE A 836 23.31 -50.30 2.25
CA ILE A 836 22.41 -49.32 2.82
C ILE A 836 22.48 -48.01 2.03
N ALA A 837 23.69 -47.50 1.79
CA ALA A 837 23.93 -46.21 1.14
C ALA A 837 23.34 -46.17 -0.29
N LYS A 838 23.45 -47.26 -1.08
CA LYS A 838 22.87 -47.35 -2.43
C LYS A 838 21.36 -47.09 -2.46
N VAL A 839 20.65 -47.40 -1.40
CA VAL A 839 19.20 -47.18 -1.29
C VAL A 839 18.91 -45.77 -0.75
N ILE A 840 19.59 -45.36 0.32
CA ILE A 840 19.18 -44.20 1.11
C ILE A 840 19.82 -42.89 0.66
N VAL A 841 20.87 -42.91 -0.17
CA VAL A 841 21.59 -41.70 -0.62
C VAL A 841 20.67 -40.71 -1.34
N LYS A 842 19.63 -41.17 -2.01
CA LYS A 842 18.64 -40.33 -2.67
C LYS A 842 17.77 -39.53 -1.68
N TYR A 843 17.73 -39.92 -0.41
CA TYR A 843 16.95 -39.26 0.63
C TYR A 843 17.77 -38.28 1.48
N GLY A 844 19.10 -38.23 1.32
CA GLY A 844 19.97 -37.31 2.06
C GLY A 844 21.37 -37.86 2.36
N ASP A 845 22.11 -37.15 3.27
CA ASP A 845 23.40 -37.64 3.74
C ASP A 845 23.24 -38.93 4.54
N VAL A 846 23.94 -39.96 4.11
CA VAL A 846 23.84 -41.30 4.69
C VAL A 846 24.15 -41.30 6.20
N ASN A 847 25.10 -40.47 6.65
CA ASN A 847 25.47 -40.49 8.08
C ASN A 847 24.39 -39.77 8.90
N ASP A 848 23.78 -38.74 8.37
CA ASP A 848 22.70 -38.01 9.04
C ASP A 848 21.42 -38.84 9.11
N ILE A 849 21.10 -39.59 8.05
CA ILE A 849 20.01 -40.57 8.08
C ILE A 849 20.26 -41.64 9.14
N LEU A 850 21.45 -42.23 9.20
CA LEU A 850 21.79 -43.27 10.19
C LEU A 850 21.77 -42.70 11.61
N LYS A 851 22.17 -41.46 11.84
CA LYS A 851 22.05 -40.81 13.18
C LYS A 851 20.57 -40.64 13.56
N ALA A 852 19.72 -40.17 12.63
CA ALA A 852 18.29 -40.03 12.86
C ALA A 852 17.63 -41.38 13.15
N TRP A 853 17.93 -42.41 12.39
CA TRP A 853 17.42 -43.76 12.63
C TRP A 853 17.82 -44.33 14.01
N ARG A 854 19.04 -44.01 14.45
CA ARG A 854 19.45 -44.34 15.80
C ARG A 854 18.58 -43.65 16.86
N GLN A 855 18.31 -42.39 16.69
CA GLN A 855 17.47 -41.63 17.65
C GLN A 855 16.03 -42.15 17.67
N ARG A 856 15.51 -42.59 16.51
CA ARG A 856 14.16 -43.15 16.36
C ARG A 856 14.03 -44.63 16.71
N GLY A 857 15.12 -45.27 17.00
CA GLY A 857 15.12 -46.71 17.31
C GLY A 857 15.13 -47.63 16.09
N TYR A 858 15.15 -47.08 14.86
CA TYR A 858 15.21 -47.87 13.62
C TYR A 858 16.58 -48.55 13.40
N LEU A 859 17.63 -47.96 13.93
CA LEU A 859 18.98 -48.50 13.93
C LEU A 859 19.45 -48.75 15.36
N LYS A 860 19.71 -50.01 15.70
CA LYS A 860 20.35 -50.34 16.97
C LYS A 860 21.86 -50.08 16.88
N ALA A 861 22.37 -49.22 17.76
CA ALA A 861 23.77 -48.74 17.75
C ALA A 861 24.40 -48.82 19.15
N SER A 862 25.71 -48.95 19.21
CA SER A 862 26.46 -48.83 20.46
C SER A 862 26.92 -47.39 20.74
N HIS A 863 27.27 -47.01 21.96
CA HIS A 863 27.46 -45.65 22.50
C HIS A 863 28.04 -44.58 21.53
N ASN A 864 29.01 -44.92 20.70
CA ASN A 864 29.60 -43.95 19.74
C ASN A 864 29.72 -44.49 18.31
N ARG A 865 29.08 -45.61 17.96
CA ARG A 865 29.23 -46.25 16.66
C ARG A 865 27.87 -46.65 16.09
N MET A 866 27.66 -46.47 14.78
CA MET A 866 26.44 -46.87 14.05
C MET A 866 26.37 -48.40 13.82
N GLN A 867 27.47 -49.11 13.99
CA GLN A 867 27.59 -50.54 13.86
C GLN A 867 27.70 -51.21 15.23
N VAL A 868 27.15 -52.40 15.36
CA VAL A 868 27.25 -53.25 16.54
C VAL A 868 28.09 -54.47 16.17
N SER A 869 28.94 -54.93 17.10
CA SER A 869 29.66 -56.19 16.97
C SER A 869 28.66 -57.35 17.07
N ALA A 870 28.49 -58.13 16.00
CA ALA A 870 27.66 -59.32 15.98
C ALA A 870 28.53 -60.57 15.88
N ARG A 871 28.19 -61.65 16.63
CA ARG A 871 28.87 -62.91 16.59
C ARG A 871 28.28 -63.76 15.48
N LEU A 872 29.11 -64.28 14.58
CA LEU A 872 28.73 -65.08 13.46
C LEU A 872 28.65 -66.58 13.86
N ARG A 873 28.10 -67.40 12.93
CA ARG A 873 28.00 -68.87 13.13
C ARG A 873 29.32 -69.56 13.34
N ASP A 874 30.38 -69.08 12.71
CA ASP A 874 31.76 -69.59 12.84
C ASP A 874 32.48 -69.08 14.12
N GLY A 875 31.80 -68.26 14.95
CA GLY A 875 32.32 -67.66 16.14
C GLY A 875 33.07 -66.33 15.92
N ALA A 876 33.26 -65.90 14.67
CA ALA A 876 33.89 -64.62 14.36
C ALA A 876 33.02 -63.45 14.81
N ILE A 877 33.67 -62.32 15.16
CA ILE A 877 32.96 -61.08 15.52
C ILE A 877 33.14 -60.10 14.37
N GLU A 878 32.02 -59.74 13.77
CA GLU A 878 31.96 -58.77 12.70
C GLU A 878 31.11 -57.55 13.06
N LYS A 879 31.41 -56.37 12.46
CA LYS A 879 30.62 -55.14 12.66
C LYS A 879 29.50 -55.07 11.66
N ARG A 880 28.27 -54.96 12.14
CA ARG A 880 27.08 -54.97 11.31
C ARG A 880 26.16 -53.80 11.66
N TYR A 881 25.36 -53.32 10.67
CA TYR A 881 24.23 -52.39 10.87
C TYR A 881 23.01 -53.23 11.27
N ILE A 882 22.41 -52.92 12.40
CA ILE A 882 21.22 -53.62 12.89
C ILE A 882 20.00 -52.76 12.63
N ILE A 883 19.28 -53.05 11.56
CA ILE A 883 18.05 -52.38 11.16
C ILE A 883 16.87 -53.12 11.78
N MET A 884 16.07 -52.41 12.57
CA MET A 884 14.88 -53.00 13.20
C MET A 884 13.80 -53.22 12.13
N LYS A 885 12.96 -54.19 12.30
CA LYS A 885 11.81 -54.47 11.44
C LYS A 885 10.59 -53.62 11.86
N ASP A 886 9.74 -53.30 10.92
CA ASP A 886 8.45 -52.66 11.23
C ASP A 886 7.37 -53.73 11.57
N SER A 887 6.16 -53.26 11.90
CA SER A 887 5.03 -54.14 12.24
C SER A 887 4.62 -55.08 11.10
N ILE A 888 4.82 -54.67 9.84
CA ILE A 888 4.48 -55.48 8.66
C ILE A 888 5.47 -56.66 8.53
N ASP A 889 6.76 -56.38 8.72
CA ASP A 889 7.80 -57.41 8.72
C ASP A 889 7.61 -58.42 9.87
N MET A 890 7.12 -57.96 11.02
CA MET A 890 6.86 -58.80 12.18
C MET A 890 5.65 -59.70 12.01
N LEU A 891 4.59 -59.22 11.37
CA LEU A 891 3.37 -60.00 11.09
C LEU A 891 3.60 -61.10 10.04
N GLN A 892 4.44 -60.88 9.04
CA GLN A 892 4.79 -61.94 8.07
C GLN A 892 5.56 -63.10 8.66
N VAL A 893 6.31 -62.87 9.77
CA VAL A 893 7.00 -63.95 10.49
C VAL A 893 6.02 -64.80 11.29
N GLU A 894 4.93 -64.21 11.82
CA GLU A 894 3.89 -64.95 12.56
C GLU A 894 3.03 -65.83 11.63
N GLU A 895 2.76 -65.41 10.41
CA GLU A 895 2.03 -66.18 9.37
C GLU A 895 2.88 -67.38 8.89
N HIS A 896 4.20 -67.25 8.76
CA HIS A 896 5.07 -68.40 8.37
C HIS A 896 5.22 -69.42 9.46
N GLU A 897 5.14 -69.05 10.77
CA GLU A 897 5.19 -70.01 11.89
C GLU A 897 3.85 -70.78 12.05
N GLN A 898 2.72 -70.31 11.45
CA GLN A 898 1.42 -71.01 11.47
C GLN A 898 1.23 -72.04 10.35
N ILE A 899 2.12 -72.10 9.36
CA ILE A 899 2.02 -72.98 8.19
C ILE A 899 2.87 -74.29 8.35
N GLU A 900 3.71 -74.38 9.39
CA GLU A 900 4.43 -75.61 9.72
C GLU A 900 3.69 -76.43 10.81
N PHE A 901 2.46 -76.94 10.50
CA PHE A 901 1.79 -78.03 11.16
C PHE A 901 1.14 -78.94 10.16
#